data_9d01ed139ee2293bae3bf99f20238cd7
#
_entry.id   9d01ed139ee2293bae3bf99f20238cd7
#
_cell.length_a   1.000
_cell.length_b   1.000
_cell.length_c   1.000
_cell.angle_alpha   90.00
_cell.angle_beta   90.00
_cell.angle_gamma   90.00
#
_symmetry.space_group_name_H-M   'P 1'
#
loop_
_entity.id
_entity.type
_entity.pdbx_description
1 polymer ?
#
loop_
_entity_poly.entity_id
_entity_poly.type
_entity_poly.pdbx_seq_one_letter_code
_entity_poly.pdbx_strand_id
1 'polypeptide(L)'
;MMQTHMSDRVAKLKQMQNDVKPSLSAERAKLATEAIEAYAFEPPVLQKAYMLSHILRNMTVFIQDGELVVGNQADKPRSAPVFPEFTSEWIVDEIDDFATRKSDPLTLTAEDRATLLEVLPRWKGKSFDKIVERELPEDVKHAEESGVMTVGNRDCSTGHVLPDYFNLLPRGLNYYKAQCQKKIDETVIDSQEKQNQIDFWNAVIISIDAAGAFAKRYSDLALELSKTEKDEKRKAELLEIAEVCAHVPLEPARTFHEAIQFVWFMHVIMNIENNGHGESLHRFDQYMNPYYVADKAAGRITEDKAIELIQCFFIKMTDVMKLRDKFYSQSFAGYPLWQNIIIGGQTPDGKDATNETSFLCLKANAGVQTSQPTMSVRYFKGLNEDLIQEGLKMIQAGMATPAFFNDELVVPMVMEKTSCSIEEARNWGIHGCVQPGVAGCSDGRPTVGYVNMLKCVELMMHNGVNPVNGEQLGPKTGELSELNTLEKLQKALYTQIDYFMDLMIRGFNIVGSLHAVRQPVVFTSMLVNDCVEKGKALQCGGARYSESGAFAVSIGNTADAVAAIDTIVNREQKLTAKELLDVLAKNFEGSEDIRQMLLKKAPKYGNDNEYVDAIAADIIRHYAKNLEQYRDSRGGHFVEVVESQSMNVSQGKCVLASPDGRFAYDPVNDNCSPVMGRDVSGPTACINSVAHLDQKNAKDGCLYNIRFDPRSIQGEKGLQVLGSIVKTYFANMGEHIQINVVDDATLRAAQKNPENYRNLLVRVAGYLAYFVELDSDVQEALIARTSHHPD
;
A
#
# COMPACT_ATOMS: atom_id res chain seq x y z
N MET A 1 -1.26 -12.17 -29.44
CA MET A 1 -2.04 -11.28 -28.58
C MET A 1 -2.85 -12.15 -27.64
N MET A 2 -2.76 -11.91 -26.33
CA MET A 2 -3.64 -12.53 -25.35
C MET A 2 -5.09 -12.16 -25.75
N GLN A 3 -5.97 -13.15 -25.93
CA GLN A 3 -7.39 -12.84 -26.19
C GLN A 3 -7.95 -12.23 -24.91
N THR A 4 -8.12 -10.91 -24.91
CA THR A 4 -8.78 -10.22 -23.80
C THR A 4 -10.29 -10.47 -23.91
N HIS A 5 -10.81 -11.40 -23.10
CA HIS A 5 -12.22 -11.69 -23.05
C HIS A 5 -12.89 -10.80 -22.01
N MET A 6 -13.76 -9.91 -22.47
CA MET A 6 -14.63 -9.09 -21.62
C MET A 6 -16.06 -9.24 -22.13
N SER A 7 -16.98 -9.71 -21.29
CA SER A 7 -18.39 -9.80 -21.64
C SER A 7 -19.04 -8.39 -21.75
N ASP A 8 -20.14 -8.28 -22.46
CA ASP A 8 -20.92 -7.03 -22.57
C ASP A 8 -21.31 -6.49 -21.19
N ARG A 9 -21.63 -7.40 -20.24
CA ARG A 9 -21.88 -7.06 -18.83
C ARG A 9 -20.71 -6.35 -18.20
N VAL A 10 -19.52 -6.96 -18.28
CA VAL A 10 -18.30 -6.43 -17.68
C VAL A 10 -17.93 -5.10 -18.32
N ALA A 11 -18.07 -4.97 -19.65
CA ALA A 11 -17.84 -3.72 -20.36
C ALA A 11 -18.77 -2.61 -19.86
N LYS A 12 -20.07 -2.93 -19.68
CA LYS A 12 -21.06 -1.98 -19.14
C LYS A 12 -20.74 -1.58 -17.70
N LEU A 13 -20.44 -2.52 -16.82
CA LEU A 13 -20.09 -2.24 -15.42
C LEU A 13 -18.82 -1.37 -15.34
N LYS A 14 -17.79 -1.70 -16.11
CA LYS A 14 -16.57 -0.88 -16.18
C LYS A 14 -16.86 0.54 -16.67
N GLN A 15 -17.69 0.68 -17.72
CA GLN A 15 -18.09 2.00 -18.22
C GLN A 15 -18.84 2.79 -17.15
N MET A 16 -19.83 2.16 -16.51
CA MET A 16 -20.58 2.80 -15.41
C MET A 16 -19.63 3.29 -14.31
N GLN A 17 -18.66 2.46 -13.93
CA GLN A 17 -17.65 2.80 -12.93
C GLN A 17 -16.75 3.98 -13.34
N ASN A 18 -16.31 4.00 -14.60
CA ASN A 18 -15.46 5.08 -15.13
C ASN A 18 -16.21 6.41 -15.30
N ASP A 19 -17.53 6.38 -15.50
CA ASP A 19 -18.36 7.57 -15.65
C ASP A 19 -18.69 8.23 -14.30
N VAL A 20 -18.56 7.50 -13.18
CA VAL A 20 -18.80 8.03 -11.85
C VAL A 20 -17.60 8.86 -11.39
N LYS A 21 -17.84 10.15 -11.10
CA LYS A 21 -16.82 10.99 -10.46
C LYS A 21 -16.67 10.61 -8.99
N PRO A 22 -15.42 10.47 -8.49
CA PRO A 22 -15.19 10.27 -7.07
C PRO A 22 -15.90 11.30 -6.22
N SER A 23 -16.47 10.84 -5.11
CA SER A 23 -17.27 11.70 -4.24
C SER A 23 -17.01 11.41 -2.76
N LEU A 24 -17.57 12.24 -1.89
CA LEU A 24 -17.56 12.07 -0.45
C LEU A 24 -18.94 11.64 0.03
N SER A 25 -19.01 10.75 1.02
CA SER A 25 -20.23 10.31 1.68
C SER A 25 -20.21 10.70 3.17
N ALA A 26 -21.27 11.38 3.61
CA ALA A 26 -21.46 11.75 5.01
C ALA A 26 -22.14 10.66 5.85
N GLU A 27 -22.75 9.64 5.21
CA GLU A 27 -23.61 8.67 5.88
C GLU A 27 -22.89 7.93 7.02
N ARG A 28 -21.68 7.41 6.76
CA ARG A 28 -20.92 6.71 7.80
C ARG A 28 -20.59 7.62 9.00
N ALA A 29 -20.20 8.88 8.73
CA ALA A 29 -19.88 9.82 9.79
C ALA A 29 -21.08 10.08 10.72
N LYS A 30 -22.27 10.22 10.14
CA LYS A 30 -23.52 10.35 10.88
C LYS A 30 -23.79 9.13 11.75
N LEU A 31 -23.80 7.94 11.14
CA LEU A 31 -24.06 6.67 11.85
C LEU A 31 -23.01 6.37 12.93
N ALA A 32 -21.73 6.65 12.68
CA ALA A 32 -20.67 6.50 13.66
C ALA A 32 -20.87 7.45 14.86
N THR A 33 -21.30 8.69 14.60
CA THR A 33 -21.56 9.68 15.64
C THR A 33 -22.74 9.26 16.52
N GLU A 34 -23.85 8.81 15.91
CA GLU A 34 -25.02 8.28 16.63
C GLU A 34 -24.62 7.09 17.54
N ALA A 35 -23.83 6.16 17.01
CA ALA A 35 -23.41 4.98 17.77
C ALA A 35 -22.48 5.33 18.92
N ILE A 36 -21.48 6.21 18.71
CA ILE A 36 -20.53 6.57 19.77
C ILE A 36 -21.23 7.30 20.92
N GLU A 37 -22.26 8.09 20.65
CA GLU A 37 -23.07 8.75 21.67
C GLU A 37 -23.96 7.75 22.42
N ALA A 38 -24.55 6.78 21.72
CA ALA A 38 -25.41 5.75 22.33
C ALA A 38 -24.65 4.79 23.25
N TYR A 39 -23.41 4.45 22.89
CA TYR A 39 -22.58 3.48 23.60
C TYR A 39 -21.37 4.12 24.32
N ALA A 40 -21.50 5.39 24.76
CA ALA A 40 -20.40 6.18 25.31
C ALA A 40 -19.77 5.59 26.60
N PHE A 41 -20.49 4.76 27.32
CA PHE A 41 -20.04 4.16 28.59
C PHE A 41 -19.50 2.74 28.44
N GLU A 42 -19.55 2.15 27.24
CA GLU A 42 -19.00 0.84 26.98
C GLU A 42 -17.46 0.87 26.91
N PRO A 43 -16.78 -0.23 27.25
CA PRO A 43 -15.35 -0.38 26.98
C PRO A 43 -15.05 -0.12 25.49
N PRO A 44 -13.90 0.50 25.15
CA PRO A 44 -13.60 0.90 23.77
C PRO A 44 -13.76 -0.23 22.72
N VAL A 45 -13.40 -1.46 23.06
CA VAL A 45 -13.53 -2.63 22.16
C VAL A 45 -15.01 -2.95 21.89
N LEU A 46 -15.89 -2.89 22.87
CA LEU A 46 -17.33 -3.07 22.69
C LEU A 46 -17.96 -1.88 21.99
N GLN A 47 -17.56 -0.65 22.33
CA GLN A 47 -18.01 0.57 21.66
C GLN A 47 -17.75 0.51 20.15
N LYS A 48 -16.56 0.05 19.72
CA LYS A 48 -16.21 -0.13 18.30
C LYS A 48 -17.06 -1.20 17.62
N ALA A 49 -17.32 -2.33 18.28
CA ALA A 49 -18.19 -3.38 17.75
C ALA A 49 -19.64 -2.90 17.60
N TYR A 50 -20.19 -2.17 18.59
CA TYR A 50 -21.51 -1.56 18.47
C TYR A 50 -21.58 -0.51 17.38
N MET A 51 -20.54 0.32 17.23
CA MET A 51 -20.45 1.29 16.13
C MET A 51 -20.49 0.60 14.76
N LEU A 52 -19.67 -0.43 14.55
CA LEU A 52 -19.70 -1.21 13.30
C LEU A 52 -21.07 -1.84 13.09
N SER A 53 -21.67 -2.43 14.15
CA SER A 53 -23.01 -3.02 14.09
C SER A 53 -24.07 -2.01 13.70
N HIS A 54 -24.05 -0.81 14.28
CA HIS A 54 -24.97 0.27 13.93
C HIS A 54 -24.84 0.70 12.46
N ILE A 55 -23.61 0.87 11.98
CA ILE A 55 -23.34 1.23 10.59
C ILE A 55 -23.86 0.16 9.65
N LEU A 56 -23.44 -1.11 9.79
CA LEU A 56 -23.80 -2.20 8.88
C LEU A 56 -25.32 -2.50 8.84
N ARG A 57 -26.05 -2.22 9.91
CA ARG A 57 -27.51 -2.39 10.00
C ARG A 57 -28.29 -1.24 9.37
N ASN A 58 -27.71 -0.03 9.31
CA ASN A 58 -28.44 1.18 8.93
C ASN A 58 -27.95 1.85 7.64
N MET A 59 -26.67 1.65 7.23
CA MET A 59 -26.14 2.25 6.01
C MET A 59 -26.95 1.86 4.77
N THR A 60 -26.95 2.70 3.76
CA THR A 60 -27.59 2.45 2.47
C THR A 60 -26.96 1.23 1.79
N VAL A 61 -27.81 0.31 1.28
CA VAL A 61 -27.40 -0.82 0.45
C VAL A 61 -28.06 -0.71 -0.92
N PHE A 62 -27.30 -1.03 -1.98
CA PHE A 62 -27.80 -1.02 -3.35
C PHE A 62 -27.18 -2.14 -4.19
N ILE A 63 -27.84 -2.52 -5.27
CA ILE A 63 -27.33 -3.45 -6.28
C ILE A 63 -27.45 -2.74 -7.63
N GLN A 64 -26.33 -2.51 -8.30
CA GLN A 64 -26.33 -1.91 -9.62
C GLN A 64 -26.79 -2.92 -10.70
N ASP A 65 -27.30 -2.39 -11.81
CA ASP A 65 -27.68 -3.24 -12.93
C ASP A 65 -26.50 -4.03 -13.49
N GLY A 66 -26.66 -5.35 -13.57
CA GLY A 66 -25.62 -6.26 -14.05
C GLY A 66 -24.62 -6.75 -13.00
N GLU A 67 -24.59 -6.24 -11.77
CA GLU A 67 -23.71 -6.77 -10.72
C GLU A 67 -24.00 -8.24 -10.41
N LEU A 68 -22.93 -9.01 -10.21
CA LEU A 68 -22.98 -10.41 -9.75
C LEU A 68 -22.38 -10.54 -8.35
N VAL A 69 -21.49 -9.63 -7.96
CA VAL A 69 -20.90 -9.52 -6.63
C VAL A 69 -21.41 -8.23 -6.01
N VAL A 70 -22.01 -8.33 -4.83
CA VAL A 70 -22.73 -7.21 -4.20
C VAL A 70 -22.17 -6.84 -2.84
N GLY A 71 -22.29 -5.59 -2.47
CA GLY A 71 -21.72 -4.99 -1.26
C GLY A 71 -21.10 -3.64 -1.58
N ASN A 72 -21.37 -2.62 -0.76
CA ASN A 72 -20.84 -1.28 -0.97
C ASN A 72 -20.29 -0.70 0.33
N GLN A 73 -19.25 0.13 0.22
CA GLN A 73 -18.60 0.81 1.32
C GLN A 73 -19.36 2.07 1.77
N ALA A 74 -20.08 2.70 0.86
CA ALA A 74 -20.79 3.97 1.04
C ALA A 74 -22.14 3.93 0.32
N ASP A 75 -22.93 4.99 0.48
CA ASP A 75 -24.28 5.14 -0.07
C ASP A 75 -24.34 5.23 -1.60
N LYS A 76 -23.21 5.39 -2.27
CA LYS A 76 -23.10 5.50 -3.74
C LYS A 76 -21.73 4.97 -4.24
N PRO A 77 -21.63 4.58 -5.54
CA PRO A 77 -20.38 4.09 -6.11
C PRO A 77 -19.25 5.14 -6.03
N ARG A 78 -17.99 4.70 -5.94
CA ARG A 78 -16.80 5.54 -5.88
C ARG A 78 -16.92 6.69 -4.87
N SER A 79 -17.47 6.42 -3.69
CA SER A 79 -17.65 7.43 -2.65
C SER A 79 -16.83 7.10 -1.40
N ALA A 80 -16.02 8.05 -0.95
CA ALA A 80 -15.20 7.92 0.24
C ALA A 80 -16.05 8.19 1.49
N PRO A 81 -16.19 7.22 2.41
CA PRO A 81 -16.82 7.47 3.70
C PRO A 81 -15.91 8.29 4.60
N VAL A 82 -16.51 9.10 5.47
CA VAL A 82 -15.79 9.90 6.48
C VAL A 82 -15.73 9.12 7.80
N PHE A 83 -14.54 9.11 8.41
CA PHE A 83 -14.22 8.47 9.67
C PHE A 83 -13.92 9.51 10.76
N PRO A 84 -14.95 10.13 11.39
CA PRO A 84 -14.74 11.25 12.29
C PRO A 84 -14.00 10.89 13.57
N GLU A 85 -14.01 9.60 13.96
CA GLU A 85 -13.26 9.07 15.08
C GLU A 85 -11.74 9.13 14.89
N PHE A 86 -11.27 9.19 13.63
CA PHE A 86 -9.86 9.36 13.29
C PHE A 86 -9.51 10.81 13.02
N THR A 87 -10.27 11.48 12.17
CA THR A 87 -9.99 12.85 11.74
C THR A 87 -11.29 13.63 11.54
N SER A 88 -11.32 14.89 11.95
CA SER A 88 -12.54 15.70 11.85
C SER A 88 -12.29 17.17 11.50
N GLU A 89 -11.33 17.83 12.12
CA GLU A 89 -11.19 19.28 12.05
C GLU A 89 -10.71 19.74 10.68
N TRP A 90 -9.64 19.16 10.13
CA TRP A 90 -9.14 19.50 8.80
C TRP A 90 -10.18 19.27 7.69
N ILE A 91 -11.09 18.30 7.88
CA ILE A 91 -12.18 18.05 6.92
C ILE A 91 -13.12 19.24 6.84
N VAL A 92 -13.42 19.87 7.98
CA VAL A 92 -14.23 21.08 8.02
C VAL A 92 -13.51 22.25 7.37
N ASP A 93 -12.20 22.37 7.60
CA ASP A 93 -11.37 23.44 7.03
C ASP A 93 -11.22 23.32 5.50
N GLU A 94 -11.12 22.09 4.96
CA GLU A 94 -10.97 21.80 3.53
C GLU A 94 -12.29 21.52 2.79
N ILE A 95 -13.46 21.59 3.46
CA ILE A 95 -14.73 21.08 2.92
C ILE A 95 -15.15 21.71 1.60
N ASP A 96 -14.80 22.95 1.36
CA ASP A 96 -15.13 23.69 0.14
C ASP A 96 -14.07 23.47 -0.98
N ASP A 97 -12.92 22.88 -0.67
CA ASP A 97 -11.81 22.68 -1.61
C ASP A 97 -11.79 21.28 -2.25
N PHE A 98 -12.50 20.29 -1.68
CA PHE A 98 -12.43 18.89 -2.12
C PHE A 98 -12.65 18.69 -3.62
N ALA A 99 -13.61 19.39 -4.22
CA ALA A 99 -13.92 19.24 -5.65
C ALA A 99 -12.90 19.89 -6.59
N THR A 100 -12.08 20.81 -6.09
CA THR A 100 -11.13 21.62 -6.88
C THR A 100 -9.67 21.39 -6.53
N ARG A 101 -9.39 20.58 -5.49
CA ARG A 101 -8.01 20.27 -5.11
C ARG A 101 -7.27 19.55 -6.23
N LYS A 102 -5.94 19.73 -6.27
CA LYS A 102 -5.09 19.23 -7.35
C LYS A 102 -4.98 17.70 -7.38
N SER A 103 -4.86 17.08 -6.20
CA SER A 103 -4.73 15.63 -6.05
C SER A 103 -6.03 15.04 -5.51
N ASP A 104 -6.47 13.94 -6.11
CA ASP A 104 -7.61 13.13 -5.69
C ASP A 104 -8.88 13.96 -5.38
N PRO A 105 -9.39 14.78 -6.33
CA PRO A 105 -10.57 15.61 -6.11
C PRO A 105 -11.81 14.77 -5.83
N LEU A 106 -12.63 15.20 -4.85
CA LEU A 106 -13.86 14.52 -4.44
C LEU A 106 -15.06 15.47 -4.56
N THR A 107 -16.08 15.09 -5.29
CA THR A 107 -17.33 15.86 -5.35
C THR A 107 -18.11 15.72 -4.05
N LEU A 108 -18.86 16.75 -3.66
CA LEU A 108 -19.63 16.78 -2.44
C LEU A 108 -21.03 17.34 -2.72
N THR A 109 -22.08 16.62 -2.33
CA THR A 109 -23.45 17.11 -2.47
C THR A 109 -23.76 18.15 -1.39
N ALA A 110 -24.75 19.00 -1.61
CA ALA A 110 -25.19 19.96 -0.60
C ALA A 110 -25.71 19.27 0.68
N GLU A 111 -26.31 18.09 0.55
CA GLU A 111 -26.82 17.28 1.66
C GLU A 111 -25.68 16.68 2.48
N ASP A 112 -24.71 16.02 1.83
CA ASP A 112 -23.51 15.49 2.49
C ASP A 112 -22.75 16.60 3.22
N ARG A 113 -22.57 17.76 2.56
CA ARG A 113 -21.93 18.93 3.17
C ARG A 113 -22.65 19.41 4.43
N ALA A 114 -23.95 19.52 4.37
CA ALA A 114 -24.75 19.95 5.53
C ALA A 114 -24.63 18.95 6.68
N THR A 115 -24.71 17.66 6.38
CA THR A 115 -24.55 16.58 7.37
C THR A 115 -23.16 16.59 8.01
N LEU A 116 -22.08 16.73 7.21
CA LEU A 116 -20.72 16.81 7.75
C LEU A 116 -20.53 18.02 8.68
N LEU A 117 -21.03 19.20 8.28
CA LEU A 117 -20.96 20.41 9.10
C LEU A 117 -21.80 20.31 10.39
N GLU A 118 -22.80 19.44 10.45
CA GLU A 118 -23.56 19.16 11.68
C GLU A 118 -22.80 18.19 12.60
N VAL A 119 -22.23 17.10 12.06
CA VAL A 119 -21.69 16.01 12.88
C VAL A 119 -20.22 16.17 13.25
N LEU A 120 -19.36 16.68 12.35
CA LEU A 120 -17.92 16.80 12.62
C LEU A 120 -17.55 17.69 13.80
N PRO A 121 -18.22 18.83 14.06
CA PRO A 121 -17.94 19.64 15.24
C PRO A 121 -18.11 18.93 16.59
N ARG A 122 -18.89 17.82 16.65
CA ARG A 122 -19.06 17.02 17.87
C ARG A 122 -17.79 16.22 18.22
N TRP A 123 -16.90 16.03 17.25
CA TRP A 123 -15.61 15.34 17.39
C TRP A 123 -14.43 16.28 17.66
N LYS A 124 -14.64 17.59 17.67
CA LYS A 124 -13.60 18.59 17.91
C LYS A 124 -12.77 18.27 19.15
N GLY A 125 -11.45 18.13 19.00
CA GLY A 125 -10.49 17.75 20.05
C GLY A 125 -10.60 16.31 20.55
N LYS A 126 -11.50 15.49 19.98
CA LYS A 126 -11.75 14.09 20.37
C LYS A 126 -11.30 13.09 19.31
N SER A 127 -11.10 13.52 18.06
CA SER A 127 -10.59 12.67 16.99
C SER A 127 -9.18 12.18 17.30
N PHE A 128 -8.84 11.02 16.76
CA PHE A 128 -7.59 10.34 17.10
C PHE A 128 -6.35 11.17 16.72
N ASP A 129 -6.36 11.80 15.54
CA ASP A 129 -5.31 12.72 15.09
C ASP A 129 -5.02 13.83 16.09
N LYS A 130 -6.07 14.45 16.68
CA LYS A 130 -5.94 15.51 17.70
C LYS A 130 -5.44 14.99 19.05
N ILE A 131 -5.82 13.76 19.40
CA ILE A 131 -5.26 13.10 20.58
C ILE A 131 -3.77 12.83 20.39
N VAL A 132 -3.37 12.29 19.23
CA VAL A 132 -1.96 12.05 18.88
C VAL A 132 -1.17 13.37 18.88
N GLU A 133 -1.67 14.42 18.22
CA GLU A 133 -1.03 15.74 18.18
C GLU A 133 -0.74 16.29 19.59
N ARG A 134 -1.66 16.09 20.53
CA ARG A 134 -1.49 16.53 21.92
C ARG A 134 -0.43 15.71 22.67
N GLU A 135 -0.36 14.39 22.43
CA GLU A 135 0.50 13.47 23.17
C GLU A 135 1.93 13.37 22.58
N LEU A 136 2.14 13.82 21.34
CA LEU A 136 3.49 13.80 20.74
C LEU A 136 4.40 14.85 21.40
N PRO A 137 5.67 14.45 21.69
CA PRO A 137 6.69 15.40 22.18
C PRO A 137 7.01 16.50 21.15
N GLU A 138 7.42 17.67 21.66
CA GLU A 138 7.71 18.84 20.82
C GLU A 138 8.88 18.60 19.85
N ASP A 139 9.91 17.84 20.23
CA ASP A 139 11.03 17.49 19.37
C ASP A 139 10.59 16.59 18.18
N VAL A 140 9.61 15.71 18.39
CA VAL A 140 9.01 14.90 17.32
C VAL A 140 8.21 15.79 16.36
N LYS A 141 7.36 16.67 16.88
CA LYS A 141 6.58 17.62 16.05
C LYS A 141 7.48 18.51 15.21
N HIS A 142 8.53 19.05 15.81
CA HIS A 142 9.49 19.92 15.14
C HIS A 142 10.23 19.22 14.01
N ALA A 143 10.61 17.95 14.22
CA ALA A 143 11.22 17.14 13.17
C ALA A 143 10.24 16.88 12.01
N GLU A 144 8.95 16.62 12.30
CA GLU A 144 7.91 16.49 11.26
C GLU A 144 7.70 17.78 10.45
N GLU A 145 7.56 18.91 11.11
CA GLU A 145 7.39 20.22 10.47
C GLU A 145 8.55 20.58 9.53
N SER A 146 9.75 20.10 9.84
CA SER A 146 10.94 20.31 8.99
C SER A 146 10.95 19.43 7.72
N GLY A 147 10.11 18.40 7.65
CA GLY A 147 10.05 17.43 6.57
C GLY A 147 11.20 16.41 6.56
N VAL A 148 11.99 16.29 7.64
CA VAL A 148 13.06 15.29 7.74
C VAL A 148 12.52 13.91 8.06
N MET A 149 11.39 13.83 8.76
CA MET A 149 10.71 12.57 9.06
C MET A 149 9.22 12.80 9.18
N THR A 150 8.44 11.70 9.23
CA THR A 150 7.00 11.73 9.56
C THR A 150 6.67 10.62 10.57
N VAL A 151 5.55 10.76 11.26
CA VAL A 151 4.96 9.69 12.09
C VAL A 151 3.61 9.31 11.49
N GLY A 152 3.46 8.05 11.11
CA GLY A 152 2.30 7.55 10.36
C GLY A 152 1.13 7.07 11.21
N ASN A 153 0.09 6.54 10.52
CA ASN A 153 -1.08 5.87 11.08
C ASN A 153 -1.94 6.74 12.03
N ARG A 154 -2.12 8.03 11.73
CA ARG A 154 -2.99 8.92 12.51
C ARG A 154 -4.43 8.93 12.05
N ASP A 155 -4.65 8.59 10.79
CA ASP A 155 -5.96 8.61 10.11
C ASP A 155 -6.63 7.23 10.04
N CYS A 156 -5.95 6.18 10.57
CA CYS A 156 -6.44 4.81 10.62
C CYS A 156 -5.85 4.04 11.80
N SER A 157 -6.48 2.95 12.20
CA SER A 157 -6.01 2.10 13.31
C SER A 157 -5.12 0.96 12.84
N THR A 158 -5.39 0.42 11.66
CA THR A 158 -4.63 -0.62 11.00
C THR A 158 -4.76 -0.46 9.50
N GLY A 159 -3.91 -1.09 8.79
CA GLY A 159 -3.92 -1.33 7.35
C GLY A 159 -2.98 -2.48 7.09
N HIS A 160 -2.80 -2.87 5.84
CA HIS A 160 -1.83 -3.91 5.48
C HIS A 160 -2.13 -5.26 6.17
N VAL A 161 -3.39 -5.70 6.05
CA VAL A 161 -3.90 -6.93 6.64
C VAL A 161 -3.95 -8.04 5.61
N LEU A 162 -3.59 -9.26 6.03
CA LEU A 162 -3.71 -10.50 5.27
C LEU A 162 -4.71 -11.43 5.98
N PRO A 163 -6.02 -11.37 5.66
CA PRO A 163 -7.01 -12.25 6.29
C PRO A 163 -6.74 -13.73 6.02
N ASP A 164 -7.08 -14.62 6.93
CA ASP A 164 -6.91 -16.07 6.77
C ASP A 164 -8.03 -16.70 5.91
N TYR A 165 -8.10 -16.34 4.63
CA TYR A 165 -9.09 -16.91 3.73
C TYR A 165 -9.00 -18.43 3.58
N PHE A 166 -7.84 -19.03 3.85
CA PHE A 166 -7.68 -20.50 3.85
C PHE A 166 -8.54 -21.19 4.90
N ASN A 167 -8.77 -20.55 6.06
CA ASN A 167 -9.60 -21.06 7.13
C ASN A 167 -10.99 -20.42 7.17
N LEU A 168 -11.13 -19.16 6.79
CA LEU A 168 -12.42 -18.43 6.80
C LEU A 168 -13.43 -19.05 5.84
N LEU A 169 -13.02 -19.29 4.58
CA LEU A 169 -13.92 -19.82 3.54
C LEU A 169 -14.53 -21.20 3.88
N PRO A 170 -13.74 -22.21 4.33
CA PRO A 170 -14.29 -23.53 4.64
C PRO A 170 -14.97 -23.61 6.01
N ARG A 171 -14.93 -22.57 6.84
CA ARG A 171 -15.52 -22.58 8.20
C ARG A 171 -16.75 -21.67 8.34
N GLY A 172 -16.79 -20.55 7.62
CA GLY A 172 -17.79 -19.50 7.84
C GLY A 172 -17.62 -18.76 9.18
N LEU A 173 -18.30 -17.63 9.32
CA LEU A 173 -18.15 -16.80 10.54
C LEU A 173 -18.83 -17.41 11.78
N ASN A 174 -19.85 -18.22 11.61
CA ASN A 174 -20.52 -18.90 12.72
C ASN A 174 -19.56 -19.84 13.50
N TYR A 175 -18.54 -20.40 12.84
CA TYR A 175 -17.49 -21.16 13.53
C TYR A 175 -16.78 -20.30 14.57
N TYR A 176 -16.34 -19.09 14.19
CA TYR A 176 -15.63 -18.17 15.07
C TYR A 176 -16.52 -17.62 16.19
N LYS A 177 -17.81 -17.39 15.88
CA LYS A 177 -18.81 -17.01 16.87
C LYS A 177 -18.93 -18.08 17.96
N ALA A 178 -19.05 -19.37 17.56
CA ALA A 178 -19.11 -20.49 18.50
C ALA A 178 -17.83 -20.65 19.33
N GLN A 179 -16.64 -20.42 18.72
CA GLN A 179 -15.37 -20.41 19.46
C GLN A 179 -15.34 -19.31 20.52
N CYS A 180 -15.75 -18.09 20.19
CA CYS A 180 -15.81 -16.99 21.14
C CYS A 180 -16.78 -17.29 22.30
N GLN A 181 -17.97 -17.81 22.01
CA GLN A 181 -18.94 -18.17 23.05
C GLN A 181 -18.37 -19.23 24.00
N LYS A 182 -17.76 -20.30 23.45
CA LYS A 182 -17.11 -21.33 24.25
C LYS A 182 -16.03 -20.75 25.17
N LYS A 183 -15.17 -19.86 24.65
CA LYS A 183 -14.13 -19.21 25.45
C LYS A 183 -14.70 -18.34 26.57
N ILE A 184 -15.80 -17.62 26.33
CA ILE A 184 -16.52 -16.84 27.33
C ILE A 184 -17.02 -17.77 28.45
N ASP A 185 -17.69 -18.86 28.07
CA ASP A 185 -18.29 -19.82 29.02
C ASP A 185 -17.23 -20.54 29.88
N GLU A 186 -16.03 -20.78 29.33
CA GLU A 186 -14.92 -21.45 30.02
C GLU A 186 -14.04 -20.50 30.86
N THR A 187 -14.18 -19.17 30.70
CA THR A 187 -13.30 -18.18 31.33
C THR A 187 -13.83 -17.74 32.69
N VAL A 188 -13.06 -17.95 33.74
CA VAL A 188 -13.30 -17.41 35.09
C VAL A 188 -12.68 -16.00 35.15
N ILE A 189 -13.47 -15.01 35.54
CA ILE A 189 -13.00 -13.61 35.69
C ILE A 189 -12.28 -13.48 37.03
N ASP A 190 -10.95 -13.53 36.99
CA ASP A 190 -10.06 -13.37 38.15
C ASP A 190 -9.07 -12.20 38.02
N SER A 191 -9.08 -11.55 36.86
CA SER A 191 -8.19 -10.43 36.50
C SER A 191 -8.81 -9.51 35.45
N GLN A 192 -8.29 -8.28 35.36
CA GLN A 192 -8.66 -7.35 34.30
C GLN A 192 -8.34 -7.91 32.90
N GLU A 193 -7.28 -8.66 32.75
CA GLU A 193 -6.93 -9.29 31.48
C GLU A 193 -8.03 -10.26 31.03
N LYS A 194 -8.57 -11.07 31.94
CA LYS A 194 -9.69 -11.98 31.64
C LYS A 194 -10.96 -11.24 31.28
N GLN A 195 -11.27 -10.13 31.94
CA GLN A 195 -12.39 -9.27 31.56
C GLN A 195 -12.16 -8.69 30.16
N ASN A 196 -10.98 -8.19 29.85
CA ASN A 196 -10.66 -7.63 28.51
C ASN A 196 -10.78 -8.71 27.41
N GLN A 197 -10.41 -9.95 27.68
CA GLN A 197 -10.58 -11.08 26.75
C GLN A 197 -12.08 -11.35 26.49
N ILE A 198 -12.91 -11.39 27.57
CA ILE A 198 -14.36 -11.58 27.45
C ILE A 198 -14.98 -10.43 26.64
N ASP A 199 -14.59 -9.19 26.91
CA ASP A 199 -15.08 -8.03 26.17
C ASP A 199 -14.72 -8.12 24.68
N PHE A 200 -13.49 -8.56 24.36
CA PHE A 200 -13.08 -8.79 22.96
C PHE A 200 -13.91 -9.89 22.29
N TRP A 201 -14.12 -11.05 22.93
CA TRP A 201 -14.94 -12.12 22.35
C TRP A 201 -16.39 -11.72 22.17
N ASN A 202 -16.98 -10.97 23.10
CA ASN A 202 -18.31 -10.38 22.93
C ASN A 202 -18.35 -9.40 21.76
N ALA A 203 -17.32 -8.57 21.61
CA ALA A 203 -17.21 -7.62 20.50
C ALA A 203 -17.11 -8.34 19.15
N VAL A 204 -16.38 -9.47 19.09
CA VAL A 204 -16.33 -10.33 17.89
C VAL A 204 -17.70 -10.92 17.56
N ILE A 205 -18.45 -11.42 18.55
CA ILE A 205 -19.81 -11.95 18.34
C ILE A 205 -20.73 -10.86 17.77
N ILE A 206 -20.71 -9.65 18.36
CA ILE A 206 -21.48 -8.49 17.88
C ILE A 206 -21.13 -8.16 16.42
N SER A 207 -19.86 -8.19 16.08
CA SER A 207 -19.37 -7.86 14.73
C SER A 207 -19.78 -8.93 13.70
N ILE A 208 -19.76 -10.22 14.07
CA ILE A 208 -20.25 -11.32 13.22
C ILE A 208 -21.74 -11.20 12.96
N ASP A 209 -22.54 -10.93 14.01
CA ASP A 209 -23.98 -10.73 13.86
C ASP A 209 -24.32 -9.52 12.98
N ALA A 210 -23.49 -8.49 13.03
CA ALA A 210 -23.61 -7.32 12.17
C ALA A 210 -23.28 -7.65 10.71
N ALA A 211 -22.20 -8.42 10.46
CA ALA A 211 -21.83 -8.88 9.12
C ALA A 211 -22.93 -9.77 8.50
N GLY A 212 -23.51 -10.68 9.29
CA GLY A 212 -24.66 -11.48 8.86
C GLY A 212 -25.89 -10.63 8.54
N ALA A 213 -26.19 -9.62 9.35
CA ALA A 213 -27.28 -8.68 9.09
C ALA A 213 -27.05 -7.86 7.80
N PHE A 214 -25.82 -7.43 7.56
CA PHE A 214 -25.45 -6.74 6.32
C PHE A 214 -25.66 -7.61 5.09
N ALA A 215 -25.14 -8.83 5.10
CA ALA A 215 -25.35 -9.79 4.01
C ALA A 215 -26.84 -10.11 3.78
N LYS A 216 -27.62 -10.28 4.85
CA LYS A 216 -29.07 -10.51 4.78
C LYS A 216 -29.79 -9.35 4.09
N ARG A 217 -29.41 -8.11 4.32
CA ARG A 217 -30.00 -6.93 3.65
C ARG A 217 -29.80 -6.97 2.15
N TYR A 218 -28.63 -7.45 1.66
CA TYR A 218 -28.40 -7.68 0.23
C TYR A 218 -29.24 -8.83 -0.31
N SER A 219 -29.39 -9.92 0.46
CA SER A 219 -30.30 -11.01 0.10
C SER A 219 -31.73 -10.51 -0.08
N ASP A 220 -32.25 -9.75 0.89
CA ASP A 220 -33.60 -9.22 0.85
C ASP A 220 -33.80 -8.24 -0.33
N LEU A 221 -32.81 -7.36 -0.56
CA LEU A 221 -32.85 -6.42 -1.69
C LEU A 221 -32.86 -7.15 -3.05
N ALA A 222 -32.01 -8.17 -3.21
CA ALA A 222 -31.99 -8.98 -4.44
C ALA A 222 -33.31 -9.71 -4.69
N LEU A 223 -33.92 -10.27 -3.63
CA LEU A 223 -35.25 -10.85 -3.70
C LEU A 223 -36.33 -9.84 -4.11
N GLU A 224 -36.25 -8.62 -3.58
CA GLU A 224 -37.22 -7.56 -3.92
C GLU A 224 -37.07 -7.13 -5.39
N LEU A 225 -35.83 -6.90 -5.83
CA LEU A 225 -35.54 -6.56 -7.22
C LEU A 225 -35.98 -7.66 -8.20
N SER A 226 -35.83 -8.95 -7.84
CA SER A 226 -36.23 -10.08 -8.68
C SER A 226 -37.72 -10.13 -8.97
N LYS A 227 -38.58 -9.59 -8.09
CA LYS A 227 -40.03 -9.56 -8.28
C LYS A 227 -40.49 -8.65 -9.42
N THR A 228 -39.72 -7.59 -9.69
CA THR A 228 -40.04 -6.58 -10.70
C THR A 228 -39.21 -6.73 -11.98
N GLU A 229 -38.13 -7.54 -11.93
CA GLU A 229 -37.28 -7.79 -13.08
C GLU A 229 -37.99 -8.53 -14.20
N LYS A 230 -37.89 -8.03 -15.42
CA LYS A 230 -38.54 -8.58 -16.62
C LYS A 230 -37.61 -9.46 -17.45
N ASP A 231 -36.32 -9.26 -17.35
CA ASP A 231 -35.33 -10.14 -17.98
C ASP A 231 -35.16 -11.41 -17.16
N GLU A 232 -35.58 -12.56 -17.71
CA GLU A 232 -35.59 -13.84 -16.98
C GLU A 232 -34.17 -14.27 -16.58
N LYS A 233 -33.14 -13.91 -17.36
CA LYS A 233 -31.75 -14.19 -17.00
C LYS A 233 -31.34 -13.34 -15.80
N ARG A 234 -31.60 -12.02 -15.84
CA ARG A 234 -31.29 -11.12 -14.73
C ARG A 234 -32.07 -11.49 -13.47
N LYS A 235 -33.32 -11.86 -13.61
CA LYS A 235 -34.13 -12.34 -12.50
C LYS A 235 -33.54 -13.60 -11.84
N ALA A 236 -33.10 -14.57 -12.65
CA ALA A 236 -32.43 -15.77 -12.12
C ALA A 236 -31.12 -15.40 -11.39
N GLU A 237 -30.33 -14.47 -11.92
CA GLU A 237 -29.10 -13.95 -11.26
C GLU A 237 -29.40 -13.25 -9.92
N LEU A 238 -30.47 -12.43 -9.86
CA LEU A 238 -30.90 -11.79 -8.61
C LEU A 238 -31.32 -12.82 -7.54
N LEU A 239 -31.98 -13.89 -7.96
CA LEU A 239 -32.33 -15.00 -7.05
C LEU A 239 -31.10 -15.76 -6.57
N GLU A 240 -30.12 -15.98 -7.46
CA GLU A 240 -28.84 -16.57 -7.08
C GLU A 240 -28.07 -15.68 -6.08
N ILE A 241 -27.98 -14.36 -6.34
CA ILE A 241 -27.38 -13.38 -5.41
C ILE A 241 -28.07 -13.42 -4.05
N ALA A 242 -29.41 -13.52 -4.04
CA ALA A 242 -30.17 -13.60 -2.79
C ALA A 242 -29.84 -14.88 -2.00
N GLU A 243 -29.71 -16.03 -2.66
CA GLU A 243 -29.31 -17.29 -2.02
C GLU A 243 -27.87 -17.22 -1.50
N VAL A 244 -26.93 -16.73 -2.32
CA VAL A 244 -25.53 -16.54 -1.95
C VAL A 244 -25.42 -15.67 -0.70
N CYS A 245 -26.04 -14.48 -0.69
CA CYS A 245 -26.00 -13.54 0.43
C CYS A 245 -26.77 -14.04 1.69
N ALA A 246 -27.72 -14.96 1.53
CA ALA A 246 -28.40 -15.59 2.67
C ALA A 246 -27.50 -16.64 3.35
N HIS A 247 -26.51 -17.18 2.64
CA HIS A 247 -25.62 -18.23 3.12
C HIS A 247 -24.29 -17.69 3.62
N VAL A 248 -23.57 -16.97 2.79
CA VAL A 248 -22.26 -16.37 3.18
C VAL A 248 -22.46 -14.92 3.68
N PRO A 249 -21.64 -14.46 4.64
CA PRO A 249 -20.42 -15.08 5.17
C PRO A 249 -20.62 -15.94 6.43
N LEU A 250 -21.83 -16.13 6.91
CA LEU A 250 -22.06 -16.85 8.16
C LEU A 250 -21.69 -18.33 8.07
N GLU A 251 -22.04 -18.97 6.96
CA GLU A 251 -21.79 -20.38 6.71
C GLU A 251 -20.60 -20.60 5.76
N PRO A 252 -20.00 -21.83 5.74
CA PRO A 252 -18.92 -22.18 4.82
C PRO A 252 -19.31 -21.98 3.34
N ALA A 253 -18.42 -21.42 2.53
CA ALA A 253 -18.65 -21.31 1.10
C ALA A 253 -18.71 -22.69 0.44
N ARG A 254 -19.68 -22.91 -0.46
CA ARG A 254 -19.94 -24.18 -1.17
C ARG A 254 -19.55 -24.12 -2.64
N THR A 255 -19.58 -22.92 -3.23
CA THR A 255 -19.35 -22.68 -4.65
C THR A 255 -18.34 -21.57 -4.87
N PHE A 256 -17.85 -21.47 -6.11
CA PHE A 256 -16.91 -20.39 -6.49
C PHE A 256 -17.54 -19.00 -6.34
N HIS A 257 -18.84 -18.86 -6.67
CA HIS A 257 -19.56 -17.59 -6.50
C HIS A 257 -19.69 -17.23 -5.01
N GLU A 258 -20.08 -18.18 -4.16
CA GLU A 258 -20.14 -17.96 -2.71
C GLU A 258 -18.77 -17.59 -2.14
N ALA A 259 -17.69 -18.22 -2.59
CA ALA A 259 -16.35 -17.91 -2.14
C ALA A 259 -15.91 -16.48 -2.52
N ILE A 260 -16.19 -16.03 -3.76
CA ILE A 260 -15.92 -14.64 -4.18
C ILE A 260 -16.76 -13.66 -3.35
N GLN A 261 -18.05 -13.91 -3.18
CA GLN A 261 -18.93 -13.04 -2.40
C GLN A 261 -18.52 -12.98 -0.93
N PHE A 262 -18.10 -14.09 -0.34
CA PHE A 262 -17.55 -14.16 1.01
C PHE A 262 -16.31 -13.26 1.14
N VAL A 263 -15.33 -13.45 0.26
CA VAL A 263 -14.09 -12.63 0.25
C VAL A 263 -14.43 -11.15 0.12
N TRP A 264 -15.40 -10.81 -0.77
CA TRP A 264 -15.82 -9.42 -0.92
C TRP A 264 -16.47 -8.84 0.35
N PHE A 265 -17.37 -9.60 1.01
CA PHE A 265 -17.94 -9.11 2.27
C PHE A 265 -16.90 -8.88 3.35
N MET A 266 -15.92 -9.78 3.50
CA MET A 266 -14.81 -9.54 4.45
C MET A 266 -14.07 -8.26 4.10
N HIS A 267 -13.72 -8.10 2.83
CA HIS A 267 -12.95 -6.96 2.34
C HIS A 267 -13.70 -5.63 2.53
N VAL A 268 -14.97 -5.55 2.13
CA VAL A 268 -15.74 -4.31 2.26
C VAL A 268 -16.04 -3.95 3.72
N ILE A 269 -16.30 -4.93 4.59
CA ILE A 269 -16.56 -4.69 6.02
C ILE A 269 -15.30 -4.18 6.72
N MET A 270 -14.11 -4.74 6.44
CA MET A 270 -12.83 -4.20 6.94
C MET A 270 -12.69 -2.72 6.56
N ASN A 271 -13.03 -2.37 5.32
CA ASN A 271 -12.95 -1.00 4.81
C ASN A 271 -14.04 -0.06 5.37
N ILE A 272 -15.14 -0.60 5.92
CA ILE A 272 -16.17 0.15 6.67
C ILE A 272 -15.76 0.32 8.13
N GLU A 273 -15.13 -0.70 8.73
CA GLU A 273 -14.68 -0.66 10.13
C GLU A 273 -13.58 0.38 10.35
N ASN A 274 -12.64 0.48 9.41
CA ASN A 274 -11.42 1.24 9.56
C ASN A 274 -11.04 2.02 8.29
N ASN A 275 -10.38 3.17 8.45
CA ASN A 275 -9.90 4.01 7.35
C ASN A 275 -8.55 3.52 6.77
N GLY A 276 -8.14 2.29 7.05
CA GLY A 276 -6.89 1.70 6.58
C GLY A 276 -6.82 1.50 5.08
N HIS A 277 -5.66 1.09 4.62
CA HIS A 277 -5.38 0.74 3.24
C HIS A 277 -4.40 -0.45 3.20
N GLY A 278 -4.21 -1.07 2.03
CA GLY A 278 -3.33 -2.23 1.91
C GLY A 278 -3.96 -3.53 2.43
N GLU A 279 -5.28 -3.57 2.61
CA GLU A 279 -6.01 -4.79 2.86
C GLU A 279 -5.93 -5.66 1.62
N SER A 280 -5.08 -6.70 1.67
CA SER A 280 -4.72 -7.50 0.51
C SER A 280 -5.46 -8.82 0.46
N LEU A 281 -5.74 -9.25 -0.77
CA LEU A 281 -6.33 -10.55 -1.08
C LEU A 281 -5.29 -11.67 -1.17
N HIS A 282 -4.03 -11.30 -1.05
CA HIS A 282 -2.84 -12.15 -1.07
C HIS A 282 -2.94 -13.33 -2.07
N ARG A 283 -2.80 -14.57 -1.64
CA ARG A 283 -2.75 -15.80 -2.46
C ARG A 283 -4.14 -16.23 -2.98
N PHE A 284 -4.84 -15.34 -3.66
CA PHE A 284 -6.19 -15.54 -4.17
C PHE A 284 -6.33 -16.83 -5.02
N ASP A 285 -5.36 -17.10 -5.87
CA ASP A 285 -5.34 -18.28 -6.70
C ASP A 285 -5.30 -19.60 -5.90
N GLN A 286 -4.73 -19.60 -4.69
CA GLN A 286 -4.59 -20.79 -3.87
C GLN A 286 -5.87 -21.14 -3.11
N TYR A 287 -6.47 -20.17 -2.42
CA TYR A 287 -7.67 -20.44 -1.61
C TYR A 287 -8.95 -20.47 -2.45
N MET A 288 -8.96 -19.90 -3.66
CA MET A 288 -10.09 -19.94 -4.58
C MET A 288 -10.12 -21.19 -5.48
N ASN A 289 -8.95 -21.76 -5.80
CA ASN A 289 -8.84 -22.87 -6.73
C ASN A 289 -9.67 -24.11 -6.33
N PRO A 290 -9.75 -24.53 -5.05
CA PRO A 290 -10.58 -25.67 -4.67
C PRO A 290 -12.06 -25.52 -5.07
N TYR A 291 -12.62 -24.31 -4.93
CA TYR A 291 -14.01 -24.02 -5.29
C TYR A 291 -14.21 -24.02 -6.81
N TYR A 292 -13.27 -23.41 -7.55
CA TYR A 292 -13.33 -23.42 -9.01
C TYR A 292 -13.27 -24.85 -9.58
N VAL A 293 -12.31 -25.64 -9.14
CA VAL A 293 -12.13 -27.03 -9.62
C VAL A 293 -13.35 -27.88 -9.29
N ALA A 294 -13.91 -27.75 -8.10
CA ALA A 294 -15.11 -28.46 -7.68
C ALA A 294 -16.33 -28.08 -8.52
N ASP A 295 -16.55 -26.80 -8.78
CA ASP A 295 -17.67 -26.32 -9.59
C ASP A 295 -17.52 -26.69 -11.07
N LYS A 296 -16.31 -26.62 -11.61
CA LYS A 296 -15.99 -27.05 -12.98
C LYS A 296 -16.23 -28.55 -13.17
N ALA A 297 -15.75 -29.37 -12.22
CA ALA A 297 -15.96 -30.80 -12.26
C ALA A 297 -17.44 -31.21 -12.15
N ALA A 298 -18.23 -30.45 -11.39
CA ALA A 298 -19.68 -30.65 -11.25
C ALA A 298 -20.49 -30.03 -12.41
N GLY A 299 -19.86 -29.35 -13.37
CA GLY A 299 -20.56 -28.66 -14.47
C GLY A 299 -21.34 -27.42 -14.05
N ARG A 300 -21.09 -26.89 -12.84
CA ARG A 300 -21.77 -25.67 -12.32
C ARG A 300 -21.20 -24.37 -12.87
N ILE A 301 -19.92 -24.36 -13.28
CA ILE A 301 -19.26 -23.17 -13.82
C ILE A 301 -18.43 -23.49 -15.07
N THR A 302 -18.45 -22.57 -16.03
CA THR A 302 -17.54 -22.58 -17.17
C THR A 302 -16.34 -21.65 -16.90
N GLU A 303 -15.25 -21.78 -17.68
CA GLU A 303 -14.11 -20.88 -17.58
C GLU A 303 -14.52 -19.42 -17.81
N ASP A 304 -15.32 -19.14 -18.85
CA ASP A 304 -15.80 -17.79 -19.16
C ASP A 304 -16.62 -17.19 -18.01
N LYS A 305 -17.47 -18.01 -17.36
CA LYS A 305 -18.25 -17.54 -16.21
C LYS A 305 -17.38 -17.27 -14.99
N ALA A 306 -16.35 -18.06 -14.76
CA ALA A 306 -15.39 -17.82 -13.70
C ALA A 306 -14.59 -16.53 -13.94
N ILE A 307 -14.13 -16.28 -15.17
CA ILE A 307 -13.48 -15.04 -15.57
C ILE A 307 -14.44 -13.86 -15.37
N GLU A 308 -15.71 -13.97 -15.81
CA GLU A 308 -16.72 -12.90 -15.62
C GLU A 308 -16.93 -12.55 -14.14
N LEU A 309 -17.03 -13.54 -13.26
CA LEU A 309 -17.17 -13.33 -11.81
C LEU A 309 -15.95 -12.62 -11.21
N ILE A 310 -14.74 -13.06 -11.59
CA ILE A 310 -13.49 -12.40 -11.15
C ILE A 310 -13.44 -10.96 -11.66
N GLN A 311 -13.83 -10.70 -12.91
CA GLN A 311 -13.86 -9.35 -13.48
C GLN A 311 -14.87 -8.45 -12.77
N CYS A 312 -16.07 -8.96 -12.46
CA CYS A 312 -17.06 -8.25 -11.65
C CYS A 312 -16.51 -7.89 -10.26
N PHE A 313 -15.80 -8.84 -9.63
CA PHE A 313 -15.13 -8.62 -8.35
C PHE A 313 -14.03 -7.55 -8.45
N PHE A 314 -13.20 -7.55 -9.49
CA PHE A 314 -12.17 -6.54 -9.70
C PHE A 314 -12.76 -5.13 -9.90
N ILE A 315 -13.88 -5.03 -10.62
CA ILE A 315 -14.60 -3.75 -10.74
C ILE A 315 -15.10 -3.29 -9.37
N LYS A 316 -15.69 -4.18 -8.55
CA LYS A 316 -16.13 -3.84 -7.18
C LYS A 316 -14.99 -3.30 -6.31
N MET A 317 -13.76 -3.81 -6.46
CA MET A 317 -12.63 -3.30 -5.69
C MET A 317 -12.30 -1.84 -5.99
N THR A 318 -12.68 -1.32 -7.16
CA THR A 318 -12.52 0.10 -7.52
C THR A 318 -13.57 1.02 -6.88
N ASP A 319 -14.62 0.46 -6.28
CA ASP A 319 -15.62 1.22 -5.49
C ASP A 319 -15.09 1.64 -4.12
N VAL A 320 -14.07 0.96 -3.59
CA VAL A 320 -13.48 1.31 -2.31
C VAL A 320 -12.69 2.61 -2.46
N MET A 321 -13.03 3.61 -1.64
CA MET A 321 -12.43 4.94 -1.66
C MET A 321 -12.06 5.37 -0.25
N LYS A 322 -11.04 6.21 -0.12
CA LYS A 322 -10.61 6.80 1.17
C LYS A 322 -10.48 8.31 1.03
N LEU A 323 -10.89 9.03 2.08
CA LEU A 323 -10.64 10.46 2.22
C LEU A 323 -9.28 10.67 2.86
N ARG A 324 -8.44 11.50 2.25
CA ARG A 324 -7.15 11.95 2.77
C ARG A 324 -7.05 13.46 2.71
N ASP A 325 -6.29 14.05 3.62
CA ASP A 325 -5.98 15.47 3.58
C ASP A 325 -5.14 15.84 2.34
N LYS A 326 -4.93 17.12 2.14
CA LYS A 326 -4.21 17.63 0.97
C LYS A 326 -2.78 17.12 0.84
N PHE A 327 -2.05 16.96 1.96
CA PHE A 327 -0.68 16.47 1.96
C PHE A 327 -0.62 14.98 1.61
N TYR A 328 -1.44 14.17 2.27
CA TYR A 328 -1.49 12.73 1.99
C TYR A 328 -2.07 12.41 0.60
N SER A 329 -3.04 13.19 0.09
CA SER A 329 -3.54 13.03 -1.27
C SER A 329 -2.45 13.27 -2.33
N GLN A 330 -1.53 14.20 -2.10
CA GLN A 330 -0.38 14.41 -3.00
C GLN A 330 0.68 13.31 -2.85
N SER A 331 0.88 12.82 -1.64
CA SER A 331 1.85 11.76 -1.32
C SER A 331 1.38 10.37 -1.78
N PHE A 332 0.07 10.19 -1.97
CA PHE A 332 -0.58 8.96 -2.42
C PHE A 332 -1.57 9.27 -3.54
N ALA A 333 -1.07 9.85 -4.64
CA ALA A 333 -1.90 10.34 -5.72
C ALA A 333 -2.52 9.21 -6.57
N GLY A 334 -3.74 9.42 -7.08
CA GLY A 334 -4.47 8.50 -7.96
C GLY A 334 -5.35 7.50 -7.23
N TYR A 335 -5.88 7.85 -6.07
CA TYR A 335 -6.78 7.05 -5.22
C TYR A 335 -6.26 5.63 -4.90
N PRO A 336 -4.98 5.45 -4.54
CA PRO A 336 -4.42 4.12 -4.31
C PRO A 336 -4.93 3.51 -3.02
N LEU A 337 -5.17 2.20 -3.06
CA LEU A 337 -5.56 1.41 -1.89
C LEU A 337 -4.68 0.17 -1.69
N TRP A 338 -3.79 -0.15 -2.64
CA TRP A 338 -2.87 -1.29 -2.57
C TRP A 338 -3.57 -2.61 -2.23
N GLN A 339 -4.72 -2.87 -2.85
CA GLN A 339 -5.47 -4.11 -2.72
C GLN A 339 -4.80 -5.17 -3.60
N ASN A 340 -3.80 -5.86 -3.06
CA ASN A 340 -2.96 -6.76 -3.84
C ASN A 340 -3.51 -8.19 -3.94
N ILE A 341 -3.36 -8.78 -5.14
CA ILE A 341 -3.43 -10.21 -5.41
C ILE A 341 -2.06 -10.68 -5.84
N ILE A 342 -1.56 -11.75 -5.23
CA ILE A 342 -0.31 -12.38 -5.63
C ILE A 342 -0.54 -13.85 -5.96
N ILE A 343 -0.06 -14.31 -7.12
CA ILE A 343 -0.30 -15.64 -7.68
C ILE A 343 0.99 -16.42 -7.90
N GLY A 344 0.89 -17.72 -8.10
CA GLY A 344 2.03 -18.61 -8.33
C GLY A 344 2.89 -18.83 -7.08
N GLY A 345 4.22 -18.85 -7.25
CA GLY A 345 5.15 -19.12 -6.17
C GLY A 345 5.19 -20.57 -5.73
N GLN A 346 5.54 -20.81 -4.46
CA GLN A 346 5.71 -22.14 -3.92
C GLN A 346 4.50 -22.58 -3.07
N THR A 347 4.20 -23.88 -3.11
CA THR A 347 3.37 -24.55 -2.12
C THR A 347 4.16 -24.67 -0.80
N PRO A 348 3.50 -24.96 0.35
CA PRO A 348 4.21 -25.16 1.63
C PRO A 348 5.35 -26.19 1.54
N ASP A 349 5.20 -27.26 0.75
CA ASP A 349 6.22 -28.28 0.52
C ASP A 349 7.26 -27.92 -0.56
N GLY A 350 7.24 -26.69 -1.08
CA GLY A 350 8.27 -26.15 -1.98
C GLY A 350 8.10 -26.47 -3.46
N LYS A 351 6.94 -26.99 -3.86
CA LYS A 351 6.61 -27.23 -5.28
C LYS A 351 6.00 -26.00 -5.94
N ASP A 352 5.89 -26.05 -7.26
CA ASP A 352 5.16 -25.04 -8.02
C ASP A 352 3.68 -24.98 -7.60
N ALA A 353 3.21 -23.81 -7.21
CA ALA A 353 1.85 -23.56 -6.79
C ALA A 353 0.94 -23.04 -7.92
N THR A 354 1.44 -22.95 -9.15
CA THR A 354 0.65 -22.57 -10.32
C THR A 354 -0.53 -23.52 -10.53
N ASN A 355 -1.70 -22.97 -10.71
CA ASN A 355 -2.95 -23.72 -10.90
C ASN A 355 -3.88 -23.03 -11.91
N GLU A 356 -5.04 -23.63 -12.21
CA GLU A 356 -5.98 -23.06 -13.19
C GLU A 356 -6.43 -21.65 -12.82
N THR A 357 -6.66 -21.38 -11.52
CA THR A 357 -7.11 -20.06 -11.06
C THR A 357 -6.00 -19.00 -11.21
N SER A 358 -4.72 -19.38 -11.17
CA SER A 358 -3.63 -18.43 -11.47
C SER A 358 -3.77 -17.84 -12.88
N PHE A 359 -4.10 -18.67 -13.87
CA PHE A 359 -4.36 -18.20 -15.24
C PHE A 359 -5.69 -17.46 -15.38
N LEU A 360 -6.74 -17.84 -14.64
CA LEU A 360 -7.99 -17.10 -14.63
C LEU A 360 -7.78 -15.66 -14.12
N CYS A 361 -6.96 -15.48 -13.08
CA CYS A 361 -6.63 -14.16 -12.55
C CYS A 361 -5.92 -13.27 -13.60
N LEU A 362 -4.93 -13.81 -14.33
CA LEU A 362 -4.26 -13.08 -15.41
C LEU A 362 -5.24 -12.71 -16.54
N LYS A 363 -6.07 -13.67 -16.99
CA LYS A 363 -7.05 -13.44 -18.05
C LYS A 363 -8.09 -12.38 -17.63
N ALA A 364 -8.59 -12.46 -16.40
CA ALA A 364 -9.55 -11.51 -15.87
C ALA A 364 -8.95 -10.09 -15.79
N ASN A 365 -7.73 -9.96 -15.27
CA ASN A 365 -7.03 -8.68 -15.15
C ASN A 365 -6.73 -8.07 -16.53
N ALA A 366 -6.21 -8.88 -17.47
CA ALA A 366 -5.95 -8.45 -18.85
C ALA A 366 -7.23 -7.98 -19.58
N GLY A 367 -8.38 -8.61 -19.29
CA GLY A 367 -9.66 -8.24 -19.87
C GLY A 367 -10.22 -6.93 -19.30
N VAL A 368 -10.21 -6.77 -17.97
CA VAL A 368 -10.89 -5.64 -17.35
C VAL A 368 -10.01 -4.40 -17.20
N GLN A 369 -8.70 -4.54 -16.97
CA GLN A 369 -7.72 -3.44 -16.83
C GLN A 369 -8.24 -2.32 -15.91
N THR A 370 -8.42 -2.66 -14.63
CA THR A 370 -8.79 -1.72 -13.56
C THR A 370 -7.55 -1.32 -12.75
N SER A 371 -7.61 -0.17 -12.05
CA SER A 371 -6.53 0.26 -11.14
C SER A 371 -6.38 -0.67 -9.92
N GLN A 372 -7.43 -1.38 -9.56
CA GLN A 372 -7.49 -2.36 -8.48
C GLN A 372 -8.16 -3.66 -8.97
N PRO A 373 -7.75 -4.83 -8.47
CA PRO A 373 -6.59 -5.06 -7.61
C PRO A 373 -5.26 -4.91 -8.35
N THR A 374 -4.20 -4.64 -7.60
CA THR A 374 -2.85 -4.74 -8.11
C THR A 374 -2.47 -6.22 -8.19
N MET A 375 -1.96 -6.67 -9.33
CA MET A 375 -1.58 -8.07 -9.51
C MET A 375 -0.07 -8.27 -9.53
N SER A 376 0.38 -9.36 -8.89
CA SER A 376 1.79 -9.73 -8.81
C SER A 376 1.96 -11.25 -8.98
N VAL A 377 3.12 -11.67 -9.48
CA VAL A 377 3.54 -13.06 -9.64
C VAL A 377 4.73 -13.33 -8.73
N ARG A 378 4.65 -14.37 -7.91
CA ARG A 378 5.78 -14.88 -7.14
C ARG A 378 6.63 -15.79 -8.03
N TYR A 379 7.86 -15.37 -8.25
CA TYR A 379 8.84 -16.10 -9.05
C TYR A 379 9.76 -16.93 -8.15
N PHE A 380 10.04 -18.14 -8.56
CA PHE A 380 11.17 -18.94 -8.10
C PHE A 380 11.67 -19.79 -9.28
N LYS A 381 12.86 -20.38 -9.15
CA LYS A 381 13.51 -21.09 -10.26
C LYS A 381 12.71 -22.27 -10.83
N GLY A 382 11.77 -22.82 -10.08
CA GLY A 382 10.91 -23.94 -10.49
C GLY A 382 9.47 -23.53 -10.91
N LEU A 383 9.17 -22.24 -11.01
CA LEU A 383 7.84 -21.75 -11.39
C LEU A 383 7.50 -22.12 -12.84
N ASN A 384 6.23 -22.43 -13.09
CA ASN A 384 5.68 -22.71 -14.42
C ASN A 384 6.03 -21.59 -15.42
N GLU A 385 6.72 -21.93 -16.49
CA GLU A 385 7.18 -20.97 -17.48
C GLU A 385 6.02 -20.29 -18.22
N ASP A 386 4.90 -20.98 -18.45
CA ASP A 386 3.74 -20.41 -19.14
C ASP A 386 3.13 -19.28 -18.31
N LEU A 387 3.11 -19.39 -16.96
CA LEU A 387 2.63 -18.31 -16.08
C LEU A 387 3.54 -17.08 -16.20
N ILE A 388 4.84 -17.27 -16.23
CA ILE A 388 5.82 -16.18 -16.43
C ILE A 388 5.58 -15.52 -17.78
N GLN A 389 5.48 -16.30 -18.86
CA GLN A 389 5.32 -15.81 -20.22
C GLN A 389 4.02 -15.02 -20.41
N GLU A 390 2.90 -15.50 -19.82
CA GLU A 390 1.63 -14.77 -19.89
C GLU A 390 1.71 -13.41 -19.15
N GLY A 391 2.33 -13.37 -17.95
CA GLY A 391 2.58 -12.11 -17.26
C GLY A 391 3.47 -11.14 -18.06
N LEU A 392 4.53 -11.63 -18.68
CA LEU A 392 5.42 -10.81 -19.51
C LEU A 392 4.72 -10.28 -20.78
N LYS A 393 3.83 -11.07 -21.39
CA LYS A 393 3.01 -10.61 -22.54
C LYS A 393 2.08 -9.47 -22.16
N MET A 394 1.51 -9.51 -20.95
CA MET A 394 0.69 -8.40 -20.44
C MET A 394 1.50 -7.12 -20.30
N ILE A 395 2.71 -7.22 -19.74
CA ILE A 395 3.64 -6.08 -19.60
C ILE A 395 4.04 -5.55 -20.98
N GLN A 396 4.44 -6.42 -21.89
CA GLN A 396 4.81 -6.05 -23.27
C GLN A 396 3.66 -5.32 -24.00
N ALA A 397 2.42 -5.70 -23.70
CA ALA A 397 1.22 -5.04 -24.25
C ALA A 397 0.91 -3.67 -23.60
N GLY A 398 1.72 -3.20 -22.64
CA GLY A 398 1.55 -1.90 -21.99
C GLY A 398 0.56 -1.91 -20.81
N MET A 399 0.21 -3.08 -20.27
CA MET A 399 -0.78 -3.18 -19.17
C MET A 399 -0.21 -2.76 -17.79
N ALA A 400 1.10 -2.56 -17.67
CA ALA A 400 1.81 -2.22 -16.43
C ALA A 400 1.58 -3.22 -15.26
N THR A 401 1.21 -4.45 -15.58
CA THR A 401 0.86 -5.54 -14.65
C THR A 401 1.14 -6.90 -15.32
N PRO A 402 1.50 -7.96 -14.58
CA PRO A 402 1.78 -8.01 -13.15
C PRO A 402 3.16 -7.44 -12.77
N ALA A 403 3.39 -7.21 -11.47
CA ALA A 403 4.74 -7.10 -10.93
C ALA A 403 5.28 -8.51 -10.63
N PHE A 404 6.61 -8.64 -10.46
CA PHE A 404 7.24 -9.90 -10.08
C PHE A 404 7.97 -9.77 -8.75
N PHE A 405 7.93 -10.84 -7.93
CA PHE A 405 8.62 -10.95 -6.66
C PHE A 405 9.46 -12.22 -6.60
N ASN A 406 10.59 -12.17 -5.94
CA ASN A 406 11.58 -13.24 -5.87
C ASN A 406 11.42 -14.08 -4.60
N ASP A 407 10.83 -15.26 -4.69
CA ASP A 407 10.69 -16.19 -3.57
C ASP A 407 12.04 -16.66 -3.00
N GLU A 408 13.11 -16.70 -3.83
CA GLU A 408 14.44 -17.10 -3.37
C GLU A 408 15.02 -16.12 -2.33
N LEU A 409 14.59 -14.86 -2.37
CA LEU A 409 14.94 -13.85 -1.38
C LEU A 409 13.86 -13.68 -0.31
N VAL A 410 12.59 -13.57 -0.72
CA VAL A 410 11.50 -13.21 0.20
C VAL A 410 11.21 -14.32 1.22
N VAL A 411 11.24 -15.60 0.82
CA VAL A 411 10.98 -16.71 1.76
C VAL A 411 11.98 -16.73 2.92
N PRO A 412 13.32 -16.67 2.70
CA PRO A 412 14.27 -16.52 3.79
C PRO A 412 14.09 -15.25 4.62
N MET A 413 13.76 -14.11 3.99
CA MET A 413 13.50 -12.85 4.70
C MET A 413 12.31 -12.96 5.67
N VAL A 414 11.20 -13.56 5.23
CA VAL A 414 10.02 -13.79 6.07
C VAL A 414 10.37 -14.71 7.26
N MET A 415 11.13 -15.78 7.03
CA MET A 415 11.61 -16.63 8.11
C MET A 415 12.46 -15.86 9.13
N GLU A 416 13.37 -15.02 8.67
CA GLU A 416 14.26 -14.26 9.53
C GLU A 416 13.49 -13.24 10.38
N LYS A 417 12.56 -12.48 9.77
CA LYS A 417 11.83 -11.43 10.48
C LYS A 417 10.75 -11.96 11.43
N THR A 418 10.14 -13.12 11.14
CA THR A 418 9.03 -13.68 11.94
C THR A 418 9.43 -14.91 12.78
N SER A 419 10.57 -15.54 12.48
CA SER A 419 10.98 -16.83 13.06
C SER A 419 9.96 -17.96 12.80
N CYS A 420 9.18 -17.87 11.71
CA CYS A 420 8.23 -18.88 11.31
C CYS A 420 8.90 -20.10 10.65
N SER A 421 8.14 -21.19 10.46
CA SER A 421 8.62 -22.33 9.70
C SER A 421 8.76 -22.00 8.21
N ILE A 422 9.53 -22.81 7.46
CA ILE A 422 9.66 -22.63 6.01
C ILE A 422 8.34 -22.83 5.28
N GLU A 423 7.47 -23.71 5.77
CA GLU A 423 6.14 -23.97 5.22
C GLU A 423 5.23 -22.73 5.37
N GLU A 424 5.27 -22.07 6.53
CA GLU A 424 4.56 -20.83 6.77
C GLU A 424 5.16 -19.68 5.91
N ALA A 425 6.48 -19.57 5.87
CA ALA A 425 7.16 -18.57 5.04
C ALA A 425 6.82 -18.72 3.55
N ARG A 426 6.75 -19.94 3.01
CA ARG A 426 6.32 -20.20 1.64
C ARG A 426 4.86 -19.80 1.39
N ASN A 427 4.05 -19.65 2.42
CA ASN A 427 2.69 -19.14 2.31
C ASN A 427 2.61 -17.60 2.50
N TRP A 428 3.69 -16.87 2.23
CA TRP A 428 3.68 -15.43 2.31
C TRP A 428 2.77 -14.77 1.26
N GLY A 429 2.22 -13.64 1.60
CA GLY A 429 1.49 -12.73 0.70
C GLY A 429 2.01 -11.31 0.84
N ILE A 430 1.59 -10.42 -0.06
CA ILE A 430 1.88 -8.99 0.03
C ILE A 430 0.75 -8.31 0.79
N HIS A 431 1.09 -7.46 1.74
CA HIS A 431 0.18 -6.46 2.27
C HIS A 431 0.70 -5.06 1.89
N GLY A 432 -0.16 -4.23 1.34
CA GLY A 432 0.26 -2.94 0.77
C GLY A 432 0.98 -3.06 -0.57
N CYS A 433 2.11 -2.38 -0.74
CA CYS A 433 2.83 -2.27 -2.01
C CYS A 433 3.74 -3.47 -2.29
N VAL A 434 4.68 -3.74 -1.37
CA VAL A 434 5.74 -4.75 -1.52
C VAL A 434 6.01 -5.53 -0.23
N GLN A 435 5.33 -5.21 0.87
CA GLN A 435 5.60 -5.74 2.19
C GLN A 435 5.19 -7.22 2.29
N PRO A 436 6.12 -8.17 2.50
CA PRO A 436 5.77 -9.57 2.61
C PRO A 436 5.37 -9.94 4.05
N GLY A 437 4.29 -10.67 4.21
CA GLY A 437 3.83 -11.21 5.50
C GLY A 437 3.31 -12.64 5.37
N VAL A 438 3.26 -13.39 6.46
CA VAL A 438 2.67 -14.73 6.49
C VAL A 438 1.15 -14.61 6.36
N ALA A 439 0.58 -15.16 5.28
CA ALA A 439 -0.85 -15.08 5.00
C ALA A 439 -1.70 -15.59 6.17
N GLY A 440 -2.66 -14.79 6.61
CA GLY A 440 -3.52 -15.07 7.73
C GLY A 440 -2.89 -14.95 9.12
N CYS A 441 -1.61 -14.61 9.24
CA CYS A 441 -0.90 -14.64 10.52
C CYS A 441 -0.19 -13.33 10.88
N SER A 442 0.16 -12.50 9.87
CA SER A 442 0.88 -11.25 10.08
C SER A 442 -0.05 -10.06 10.27
N ASP A 443 0.29 -9.21 11.24
CA ASP A 443 -0.16 -7.84 11.40
C ASP A 443 1.02 -6.92 11.10
N GLY A 444 1.19 -6.57 9.84
CA GLY A 444 2.16 -5.59 9.41
C GLY A 444 1.63 -4.17 9.64
N ARG A 445 2.47 -3.28 10.15
CA ARG A 445 2.21 -1.84 10.17
C ARG A 445 3.31 -1.13 9.38
N PRO A 446 3.22 -1.14 8.05
CA PRO A 446 4.32 -0.64 7.24
C PRO A 446 4.44 0.88 7.29
N THR A 447 3.41 1.61 7.70
CA THR A 447 3.49 3.07 7.72
C THR A 447 3.85 3.59 9.12
N VAL A 448 5.00 3.15 9.67
CA VAL A 448 5.57 3.73 10.89
C VAL A 448 5.83 5.23 10.71
N GLY A 449 6.44 5.56 9.57
CA GLY A 449 6.84 6.89 9.17
C GLY A 449 7.95 6.82 8.14
N TYR A 450 8.34 7.97 7.66
CA TYR A 450 9.38 8.15 6.64
C TYR A 450 10.55 8.94 7.19
N VAL A 451 11.78 8.49 6.94
CA VAL A 451 13.01 9.30 7.13
C VAL A 451 13.52 9.73 5.76
N ASN A 452 13.60 11.03 5.52
CA ASN A 452 14.14 11.61 4.29
C ASN A 452 15.67 11.65 4.39
N MET A 453 16.34 10.63 3.82
CA MET A 453 17.78 10.46 3.93
C MET A 453 18.56 11.63 3.28
N LEU A 454 18.04 12.23 2.20
CA LEU A 454 18.66 13.39 1.56
C LEU A 454 18.55 14.65 2.43
N LYS A 455 17.47 14.82 3.19
CA LYS A 455 17.36 15.88 4.21
C LYS A 455 18.39 15.67 5.33
N CYS A 456 18.69 14.42 5.70
CA CYS A 456 19.77 14.11 6.63
C CYS A 456 21.15 14.50 6.08
N VAL A 457 21.38 14.36 4.75
CA VAL A 457 22.61 14.90 4.11
C VAL A 457 22.66 16.42 4.21
N GLU A 458 21.53 17.10 3.96
CA GLU A 458 21.46 18.57 4.09
C GLU A 458 21.83 19.00 5.52
N LEU A 459 21.26 18.36 6.53
CA LEU A 459 21.59 18.64 7.94
C LEU A 459 23.04 18.28 8.29
N MET A 460 23.57 17.17 7.79
CA MET A 460 24.98 16.79 7.95
C MET A 460 25.91 17.88 7.40
N MET A 461 25.63 18.42 6.22
CA MET A 461 26.46 19.47 5.61
C MET A 461 26.43 20.78 6.40
N HIS A 462 25.38 21.03 7.16
CA HIS A 462 25.19 22.23 7.98
C HIS A 462 25.34 21.97 9.49
N ASN A 463 26.08 20.91 9.90
CA ASN A 463 26.37 20.61 11.31
C ASN A 463 25.07 20.46 12.15
N GLY A 464 24.02 19.88 11.58
CA GLY A 464 22.72 19.68 12.20
C GLY A 464 21.79 20.90 12.19
N VAL A 465 22.22 22.02 11.62
CA VAL A 465 21.40 23.23 11.49
C VAL A 465 20.50 23.14 10.26
N ASN A 466 19.22 23.44 10.41
CA ASN A 466 18.30 23.58 9.28
C ASN A 466 18.60 24.89 8.52
N PRO A 467 19.07 24.83 7.26
CA PRO A 467 19.49 26.04 6.54
C PRO A 467 18.32 26.96 6.17
N VAL A 468 17.06 26.50 6.28
CA VAL A 468 15.86 27.30 5.96
C VAL A 468 15.60 28.35 7.04
N ASN A 469 15.74 27.99 8.32
CA ASN A 469 15.40 28.86 9.44
C ASN A 469 16.55 29.09 10.46
N GLY A 470 17.69 28.43 10.29
CA GLY A 470 18.86 28.57 11.15
C GLY A 470 18.77 27.85 12.51
N GLU A 471 17.75 26.97 12.69
CA GLU A 471 17.58 26.21 13.94
C GLU A 471 18.46 24.96 13.99
N GLN A 472 18.99 24.65 15.19
CA GLN A 472 19.65 23.38 15.45
C GLN A 472 18.61 22.26 15.52
N LEU A 473 18.35 21.60 14.41
CA LEU A 473 17.32 20.57 14.29
C LEU A 473 17.89 19.17 14.61
N GLY A 474 19.06 18.84 14.05
CA GLY A 474 19.73 17.56 14.27
C GLY A 474 20.97 17.70 15.17
N PRO A 475 21.63 16.59 15.51
CA PRO A 475 22.86 16.61 16.30
C PRO A 475 24.03 17.33 15.57
N LYS A 476 24.91 17.89 16.33
CA LYS A 476 26.16 18.45 15.78
C LYS A 476 27.10 17.34 15.34
N THR A 477 27.47 17.33 14.06
CA THR A 477 28.31 16.28 13.44
C THR A 477 29.64 16.81 12.91
N GLY A 478 29.95 18.10 13.14
CA GLY A 478 31.13 18.78 12.63
C GLY A 478 30.83 19.57 11.35
N GLU A 479 31.76 20.52 11.05
CA GLU A 479 31.66 21.32 9.83
C GLU A 479 32.01 20.46 8.59
N LEU A 480 31.38 20.74 7.44
CA LEU A 480 31.60 19.94 6.21
C LEU A 480 33.12 19.90 5.84
N SER A 481 33.88 20.94 6.11
CA SER A 481 35.33 20.97 5.87
C SER A 481 36.14 19.99 6.72
N GLU A 482 35.60 19.53 7.84
CA GLU A 482 36.19 18.53 8.73
C GLU A 482 35.84 17.09 8.31
N LEU A 483 34.77 16.91 7.53
CA LEU A 483 34.29 15.64 7.00
C LEU A 483 35.04 15.23 5.72
N ASN A 484 36.37 15.24 5.78
CA ASN A 484 37.27 15.11 4.64
C ASN A 484 37.64 13.70 4.20
N THR A 485 36.87 12.70 4.64
CA THR A 485 36.96 11.31 4.18
C THR A 485 35.57 10.71 4.09
N LEU A 486 35.38 9.67 3.23
CA LEU A 486 34.11 8.96 3.10
C LEU A 486 33.60 8.42 4.46
N GLU A 487 34.52 7.85 5.27
CA GLU A 487 34.20 7.32 6.59
C GLU A 487 33.61 8.40 7.53
N LYS A 488 34.21 9.61 7.53
CA LYS A 488 33.68 10.71 8.33
C LYS A 488 32.33 11.22 7.82
N LEU A 489 32.15 11.31 6.51
CA LEU A 489 30.87 11.66 5.88
C LEU A 489 29.79 10.66 6.28
N GLN A 490 30.08 9.36 6.12
CA GLN A 490 29.13 8.30 6.49
C GLN A 490 28.81 8.34 7.99
N LYS A 491 29.82 8.47 8.86
CA LYS A 491 29.56 8.57 10.29
C LYS A 491 28.71 9.77 10.68
N ALA A 492 28.95 10.92 10.09
CA ALA A 492 28.15 12.13 10.32
C ALA A 492 26.72 11.99 9.81
N LEU A 493 26.55 11.42 8.61
CA LEU A 493 25.23 11.11 8.04
C LEU A 493 24.46 10.12 8.91
N TYR A 494 25.09 9.02 9.32
CA TYR A 494 24.46 8.00 10.16
C TYR A 494 24.02 8.56 11.52
N THR A 495 24.79 9.49 12.09
CA THR A 495 24.41 10.20 13.32
C THR A 495 23.13 11.02 13.14
N GLN A 496 22.92 11.65 11.97
CA GLN A 496 21.66 12.35 11.65
C GLN A 496 20.51 11.35 11.47
N ILE A 497 20.74 10.31 10.68
CA ILE A 497 19.72 9.28 10.41
C ILE A 497 19.24 8.61 11.71
N ASP A 498 20.17 8.20 12.58
CA ASP A 498 19.86 7.53 13.84
C ASP A 498 19.03 8.40 14.78
N TYR A 499 19.35 9.70 14.83
CA TYR A 499 18.60 10.66 15.63
C TYR A 499 17.15 10.81 15.16
N PHE A 500 16.91 11.00 13.87
CA PHE A 500 15.55 11.15 13.34
C PHE A 500 14.78 9.85 13.32
N MET A 501 15.44 8.71 13.14
CA MET A 501 14.85 7.39 13.29
C MET A 501 14.35 7.18 14.73
N ASP A 502 15.13 7.54 15.75
CA ASP A 502 14.71 7.45 17.15
C ASP A 502 13.46 8.31 17.42
N LEU A 503 13.44 9.56 16.95
CA LEU A 503 12.28 10.44 17.06
C LEU A 503 11.03 9.84 16.40
N MET A 504 11.17 9.31 15.18
CA MET A 504 10.08 8.65 14.45
C MET A 504 9.55 7.44 15.23
N ILE A 505 10.41 6.56 15.73
CA ILE A 505 10.01 5.36 16.49
C ILE A 505 9.34 5.74 17.81
N ARG A 506 9.86 6.75 18.53
CA ARG A 506 9.21 7.25 19.76
C ARG A 506 7.80 7.76 19.46
N GLY A 507 7.64 8.57 18.42
CA GLY A 507 6.35 9.08 17.97
C GLY A 507 5.39 7.95 17.62
N PHE A 508 5.86 6.98 16.83
CA PHE A 508 5.04 5.86 16.40
C PHE A 508 4.61 4.94 17.57
N ASN A 509 5.45 4.72 18.56
CA ASN A 509 5.10 3.93 19.74
C ASN A 509 4.02 4.62 20.60
N ILE A 510 3.99 5.96 20.63
CA ILE A 510 2.88 6.73 21.23
C ILE A 510 1.59 6.46 20.44
N VAL A 511 1.62 6.59 19.10
CA VAL A 511 0.47 6.31 18.22
C VAL A 511 -0.02 4.88 18.43
N GLY A 512 0.88 3.88 18.41
CA GLY A 512 0.53 2.48 18.60
C GLY A 512 -0.10 2.18 19.96
N SER A 513 0.40 2.81 21.01
CA SER A 513 -0.17 2.69 22.37
C SER A 513 -1.56 3.29 22.45
N LEU A 514 -1.78 4.43 21.81
CA LEU A 514 -3.09 5.08 21.72
C LEU A 514 -4.08 4.25 20.89
N HIS A 515 -3.64 3.60 19.80
CA HIS A 515 -4.47 2.67 19.03
C HIS A 515 -4.99 1.53 19.90
N ALA A 516 -4.13 0.89 20.68
CA ALA A 516 -4.51 -0.23 21.55
C ALA A 516 -5.63 0.13 22.52
N VAL A 517 -5.64 1.37 23.01
CA VAL A 517 -6.59 1.84 24.01
C VAL A 517 -7.86 2.47 23.37
N ARG A 518 -7.72 3.19 22.26
CA ARG A 518 -8.79 4.04 21.73
C ARG A 518 -9.44 3.52 20.44
N GLN A 519 -8.68 2.78 19.63
CA GLN A 519 -9.07 2.42 18.27
C GLN A 519 -8.85 0.92 17.96
N PRO A 520 -9.24 -0.03 18.84
CA PRO A 520 -9.15 -1.44 18.48
C PRO A 520 -10.08 -1.74 17.31
N VAL A 521 -9.60 -2.51 16.32
CA VAL A 521 -10.44 -3.06 15.25
C VAL A 521 -10.80 -4.49 15.61
N VAL A 522 -12.08 -4.80 15.65
CA VAL A 522 -12.58 -6.08 16.16
C VAL A 522 -12.83 -7.06 15.05
N PHE A 523 -13.61 -6.64 14.05
CA PHE A 523 -13.93 -7.49 12.89
C PHE A 523 -12.66 -7.89 12.14
N THR A 524 -11.82 -6.93 11.81
CA THR A 524 -10.54 -7.18 11.14
C THR A 524 -9.62 -8.09 11.97
N SER A 525 -9.57 -7.93 13.29
CA SER A 525 -8.78 -8.79 14.17
C SER A 525 -9.23 -10.26 14.14
N MET A 526 -10.54 -10.52 14.06
CA MET A 526 -11.06 -11.87 13.95
C MET A 526 -10.61 -12.59 12.67
N LEU A 527 -10.33 -11.86 11.61
CA LEU A 527 -9.90 -12.42 10.32
C LEU A 527 -8.42 -12.87 10.31
N VAL A 528 -7.65 -12.56 11.38
CA VAL A 528 -6.23 -12.89 11.52
C VAL A 528 -6.04 -13.91 12.65
N ASN A 529 -5.22 -14.93 12.37
CA ASN A 529 -4.97 -16.01 13.30
C ASN A 529 -4.39 -15.53 14.64
N ASP A 530 -4.73 -16.26 15.68
CA ASP A 530 -4.35 -16.09 17.06
C ASP A 530 -5.13 -14.97 17.80
N CYS A 531 -5.72 -13.98 17.11
CA CYS A 531 -6.47 -12.91 17.77
C CYS A 531 -7.64 -13.44 18.61
N VAL A 532 -8.48 -14.32 18.02
CA VAL A 532 -9.61 -14.96 18.73
C VAL A 532 -9.07 -15.89 19.81
N GLU A 533 -8.00 -16.65 19.53
CA GLU A 533 -7.40 -17.57 20.49
C GLU A 533 -6.86 -16.83 21.72
N LYS A 534 -6.15 -15.75 21.53
CA LYS A 534 -5.59 -14.91 22.59
C LYS A 534 -6.61 -13.99 23.27
N GLY A 535 -7.77 -13.73 22.63
CA GLY A 535 -8.75 -12.73 23.09
C GLY A 535 -8.21 -11.30 23.02
N LYS A 536 -7.46 -10.97 21.97
CA LYS A 536 -6.78 -9.67 21.79
C LYS A 536 -6.92 -9.14 20.37
N ALA A 537 -7.19 -7.85 20.25
CA ALA A 537 -7.19 -7.16 18.96
C ALA A 537 -5.76 -7.06 18.36
N LEU A 538 -5.66 -6.83 17.07
CA LEU A 538 -4.39 -6.58 16.36
C LEU A 538 -3.55 -5.51 17.07
N GLN A 539 -4.17 -4.38 17.46
CA GLN A 539 -3.49 -3.28 18.16
C GLN A 539 -2.90 -3.66 19.51
N CYS A 540 -3.39 -4.77 20.09
CA CYS A 540 -2.95 -5.30 21.38
C CYS A 540 -2.00 -6.51 21.23
N GLY A 541 -1.45 -6.77 20.04
CA GLY A 541 -0.57 -7.90 19.76
C GLY A 541 -1.33 -9.24 19.66
N GLY A 542 -2.56 -9.22 19.14
CA GLY A 542 -3.37 -10.42 18.95
C GLY A 542 -2.84 -11.34 17.86
N ALA A 543 -2.29 -10.81 16.77
CA ALA A 543 -1.74 -11.60 15.68
C ALA A 543 -0.59 -12.51 16.12
N ARG A 544 -0.28 -13.52 15.29
CA ARG A 544 0.86 -14.41 15.53
C ARG A 544 2.17 -13.69 15.34
N TYR A 545 2.29 -12.93 14.27
CA TYR A 545 3.46 -12.14 13.92
C TYR A 545 3.08 -10.67 13.84
N SER A 546 3.84 -9.83 14.55
CA SER A 546 3.67 -8.37 14.53
C SER A 546 4.97 -7.72 14.11
N GLU A 547 4.90 -6.84 13.14
CA GLU A 547 6.04 -6.10 12.60
C GLU A 547 5.62 -4.68 12.24
N SER A 548 6.59 -3.76 12.20
CA SER A 548 6.37 -2.34 11.91
C SER A 548 7.40 -1.83 10.92
N GLY A 549 6.95 -1.50 9.69
CA GLY A 549 7.81 -1.05 8.59
C GLY A 549 8.20 0.42 8.71
N ALA A 550 9.50 0.69 8.83
CA ALA A 550 10.08 2.03 8.89
C ALA A 550 10.69 2.40 7.53
N PHE A 551 10.19 3.45 6.91
CA PHE A 551 10.54 3.79 5.53
C PHE A 551 11.81 4.63 5.43
N ALA A 552 12.74 4.19 4.56
CA ALA A 552 13.90 4.94 4.10
C ALA A 552 13.62 5.53 2.71
N VAL A 553 13.64 6.86 2.57
CA VAL A 553 13.33 7.56 1.33
C VAL A 553 14.56 8.27 0.79
N SER A 554 14.66 8.39 -0.54
CA SER A 554 15.74 9.12 -1.24
C SER A 554 17.14 8.50 -1.17
N ILE A 555 17.23 7.17 -1.11
CA ILE A 555 18.51 6.43 -1.03
C ILE A 555 19.44 6.76 -2.21
N GLY A 556 18.91 6.78 -3.45
CA GLY A 556 19.68 7.06 -4.66
C GLY A 556 20.30 8.47 -4.65
N ASN A 557 19.49 9.50 -4.33
CA ASN A 557 20.02 10.86 -4.19
C ASN A 557 21.06 10.98 -3.05
N THR A 558 20.81 10.27 -1.95
CA THR A 558 21.71 10.28 -0.77
C THR A 558 23.07 9.69 -1.12
N ALA A 559 23.08 8.52 -1.77
CA ALA A 559 24.32 7.89 -2.23
C ALA A 559 25.08 8.77 -3.23
N ASP A 560 24.35 9.33 -4.23
CA ASP A 560 24.92 10.24 -5.22
C ASP A 560 25.49 11.51 -4.60
N ALA A 561 24.83 12.07 -3.58
CA ALA A 561 25.28 13.28 -2.88
C ALA A 561 26.54 13.01 -2.07
N VAL A 562 26.58 11.90 -1.31
CA VAL A 562 27.77 11.49 -0.54
C VAL A 562 28.95 11.21 -1.48
N ALA A 563 28.71 10.48 -2.58
CA ALA A 563 29.73 10.19 -3.59
C ALA A 563 30.24 11.47 -4.26
N ALA A 564 29.39 12.47 -4.50
CA ALA A 564 29.78 13.75 -5.08
C ALA A 564 30.67 14.56 -4.11
N ILE A 565 30.29 14.64 -2.83
CA ILE A 565 31.12 15.31 -1.82
C ILE A 565 32.48 14.62 -1.72
N ASP A 566 32.53 13.31 -1.57
CA ASP A 566 33.79 12.58 -1.42
C ASP A 566 34.68 12.68 -2.67
N THR A 567 34.11 12.57 -3.87
CA THR A 567 34.85 12.61 -5.13
C THR A 567 35.36 14.03 -5.43
N ILE A 568 34.45 15.02 -5.45
CA ILE A 568 34.73 16.36 -5.98
C ILE A 568 35.41 17.25 -4.96
N VAL A 569 34.96 17.16 -3.67
CA VAL A 569 35.50 18.03 -2.60
C VAL A 569 36.70 17.36 -1.92
N ASN A 570 36.57 16.09 -1.48
CA ASN A 570 37.59 15.46 -0.65
C ASN A 570 38.77 14.93 -1.46
N ARG A 571 38.52 14.11 -2.49
CA ARG A 571 39.59 13.44 -3.26
C ARG A 571 40.17 14.30 -4.36
N GLU A 572 39.32 14.90 -5.22
CA GLU A 572 39.77 15.68 -6.37
C GLU A 572 40.07 17.15 -6.04
N GLN A 573 39.56 17.65 -4.90
CA GLN A 573 39.72 19.02 -4.41
C GLN A 573 39.40 20.10 -5.48
N LYS A 574 38.40 19.82 -6.33
CA LYS A 574 37.91 20.74 -7.37
C LYS A 574 37.04 21.86 -6.82
N LEU A 575 36.44 21.64 -5.67
CA LEU A 575 35.69 22.59 -4.86
C LEU A 575 36.12 22.42 -3.41
N THR A 576 36.15 23.51 -2.71
CA THR A 576 36.18 23.49 -1.24
C THR A 576 34.80 23.23 -0.68
N ALA A 577 34.68 22.75 0.54
CA ALA A 577 33.41 22.59 1.25
C ALA A 577 32.57 23.88 1.24
N LYS A 578 33.25 25.05 1.46
CA LYS A 578 32.59 26.34 1.44
C LYS A 578 32.01 26.70 0.06
N GLU A 579 32.79 26.51 -1.00
CA GLU A 579 32.32 26.79 -2.38
C GLU A 579 31.13 25.91 -2.75
N LEU A 580 31.13 24.62 -2.35
CA LEU A 580 30.00 23.75 -2.55
C LEU A 580 28.75 24.30 -1.84
N LEU A 581 28.85 24.63 -0.54
CA LEU A 581 27.72 25.19 0.23
C LEU A 581 27.22 26.52 -0.36
N ASP A 582 28.15 27.42 -0.79
CA ASP A 582 27.77 28.70 -1.41
C ASP A 582 27.02 28.51 -2.73
N VAL A 583 27.36 27.51 -3.54
CA VAL A 583 26.69 27.20 -4.80
C VAL A 583 25.30 26.55 -4.55
N LEU A 584 25.21 25.64 -3.59
CA LEU A 584 23.95 25.00 -3.22
C LEU A 584 22.96 26.02 -2.64
N ALA A 585 23.41 26.94 -1.78
CA ALA A 585 22.60 28.02 -1.21
C ALA A 585 21.98 28.94 -2.28
N LYS A 586 22.63 29.07 -3.44
CA LYS A 586 22.15 29.83 -4.60
C LYS A 586 21.35 28.99 -5.59
N ASN A 587 21.04 27.74 -5.25
CA ASN A 587 20.39 26.82 -6.16
C ASN A 587 21.06 26.74 -7.54
N PHE A 588 22.39 26.73 -7.56
CA PHE A 588 23.26 26.74 -8.76
C PHE A 588 23.15 28.00 -9.63
N GLU A 589 22.51 29.06 -9.20
CA GLU A 589 22.42 30.30 -9.97
C GLU A 589 23.84 30.84 -10.29
N GLY A 590 24.11 31.01 -11.60
CA GLY A 590 25.43 31.46 -12.08
C GLY A 590 26.54 30.39 -11.99
N SER A 591 26.23 29.13 -11.66
CA SER A 591 27.21 28.04 -11.43
C SER A 591 26.79 26.73 -12.12
N GLU A 592 26.20 26.81 -13.32
CA GLU A 592 25.78 25.64 -14.08
C GLU A 592 26.96 24.72 -14.46
N ASP A 593 28.16 25.27 -14.65
CA ASP A 593 29.39 24.49 -14.87
C ASP A 593 29.74 23.58 -13.68
N ILE A 594 29.55 24.07 -12.45
CA ILE A 594 29.72 23.30 -11.23
C ILE A 594 28.61 22.23 -11.14
N ARG A 595 27.38 22.60 -11.40
CA ARG A 595 26.27 21.64 -11.44
C ARG A 595 26.55 20.52 -12.44
N GLN A 596 26.98 20.84 -13.65
CA GLN A 596 27.33 19.84 -14.67
C GLN A 596 28.53 18.98 -14.25
N MET A 597 29.47 19.53 -13.50
CA MET A 597 30.59 18.76 -12.91
C MET A 597 30.06 17.75 -11.88
N LEU A 598 29.19 18.15 -10.97
CA LEU A 598 28.55 17.27 -9.98
C LEU A 598 27.72 16.17 -10.64
N LEU A 599 27.01 16.49 -11.73
CA LEU A 599 26.20 15.56 -12.49
C LEU A 599 27.04 14.50 -13.23
N LYS A 600 28.14 14.90 -13.88
CA LYS A 600 28.83 14.07 -14.88
C LYS A 600 30.13 13.44 -14.36
N LYS A 601 30.80 14.03 -13.35
CA LYS A 601 32.09 13.52 -12.86
C LYS A 601 31.96 12.69 -11.60
N ALA A 602 31.02 13.03 -10.72
CA ALA A 602 30.73 12.18 -9.58
C ALA A 602 29.96 10.93 -10.06
N PRO A 603 30.34 9.73 -9.59
CA PRO A 603 29.62 8.50 -9.93
C PRO A 603 28.18 8.58 -9.47
N LYS A 604 27.30 7.90 -10.22
CA LYS A 604 25.84 7.87 -9.98
C LYS A 604 25.34 6.45 -9.82
N TYR A 605 24.56 6.22 -8.80
CA TYR A 605 23.82 4.98 -8.57
C TYR A 605 22.93 4.65 -9.78
N GLY A 606 22.83 3.37 -10.13
CA GLY A 606 22.07 2.91 -11.29
C GLY A 606 22.90 2.68 -12.57
N ASN A 607 24.24 2.78 -12.48
CA ASN A 607 25.15 2.64 -13.63
C ASN A 607 26.19 1.53 -13.44
N ASP A 608 25.91 0.53 -12.59
CA ASP A 608 26.82 -0.59 -12.26
C ASP A 608 28.20 -0.10 -11.77
N ASN A 609 28.18 0.87 -10.89
CA ASN A 609 29.38 1.45 -10.32
C ASN A 609 29.53 1.03 -8.85
N GLU A 610 30.42 0.06 -8.62
CA GLU A 610 30.64 -0.56 -7.31
C GLU A 610 30.83 0.43 -6.16
N TYR A 611 31.48 1.58 -6.43
CA TYR A 611 31.76 2.58 -5.39
C TYR A 611 30.50 3.27 -4.87
N VAL A 612 29.62 3.79 -5.74
CA VAL A 612 28.41 4.47 -5.30
C VAL A 612 27.33 3.47 -4.89
N ASP A 613 27.28 2.30 -5.54
CA ASP A 613 26.35 1.21 -5.19
C ASP A 613 26.65 0.70 -3.77
N ALA A 614 27.94 0.60 -3.37
CA ALA A 614 28.33 0.26 -2.01
C ALA A 614 27.88 1.31 -0.99
N ILE A 615 27.96 2.61 -1.32
CA ILE A 615 27.46 3.67 -0.43
C ILE A 615 25.95 3.50 -0.20
N ALA A 616 25.18 3.26 -1.25
CA ALA A 616 23.73 3.03 -1.15
C ALA A 616 23.41 1.79 -0.28
N ALA A 617 24.11 0.67 -0.51
CA ALA A 617 23.95 -0.55 0.27
C ALA A 617 24.35 -0.36 1.75
N ASP A 618 25.41 0.42 2.05
CA ASP A 618 25.83 0.72 3.42
C ASP A 618 24.77 1.52 4.19
N ILE A 619 24.12 2.48 3.53
CA ILE A 619 23.02 3.24 4.15
C ILE A 619 21.88 2.31 4.55
N ILE A 620 21.46 1.40 3.67
CA ILE A 620 20.38 0.43 3.93
C ILE A 620 20.79 -0.49 5.10
N ARG A 621 21.98 -1.07 5.06
CA ARG A 621 22.47 -1.94 6.14
C ARG A 621 22.54 -1.23 7.49
N HIS A 622 23.01 0.03 7.51
CA HIS A 622 23.08 0.82 8.73
C HIS A 622 21.68 1.05 9.32
N TYR A 623 20.74 1.48 8.49
CA TYR A 623 19.36 1.75 8.91
C TYR A 623 18.68 0.50 9.44
N ALA A 624 18.73 -0.61 8.68
CA ALA A 624 18.15 -1.90 9.08
C ALA A 624 18.74 -2.41 10.40
N LYS A 625 20.08 -2.37 10.55
CA LYS A 625 20.75 -2.83 11.76
C LYS A 625 20.35 -2.02 12.99
N ASN A 626 20.18 -0.72 12.84
CA ASN A 626 19.77 0.14 13.96
C ASN A 626 18.30 -0.06 14.34
N LEU A 627 17.41 -0.43 13.41
CA LEU A 627 16.03 -0.76 13.73
C LEU A 627 15.89 -2.00 14.63
N GLU A 628 16.82 -2.96 14.57
CA GLU A 628 16.76 -4.22 15.33
C GLU A 628 16.73 -4.02 16.86
N GLN A 629 17.27 -2.89 17.37
CA GLN A 629 17.28 -2.58 18.80
C GLN A 629 15.93 -2.15 19.36
N TYR A 630 14.99 -1.75 18.49
CA TYR A 630 13.70 -1.24 18.90
C TYR A 630 12.59 -2.32 18.88
N ARG A 631 11.55 -2.07 19.67
CA ARG A 631 10.30 -2.83 19.66
C ARG A 631 9.12 -1.89 19.59
N ASP A 632 8.10 -2.30 18.88
CA ASP A 632 6.85 -1.54 18.80
C ASP A 632 5.98 -1.77 20.06
N SER A 633 4.91 -0.98 20.20
CA SER A 633 3.99 -1.04 21.34
C SER A 633 3.30 -2.40 21.52
N ARG A 634 3.35 -3.29 20.52
CA ARG A 634 2.81 -4.67 20.54
C ARG A 634 3.87 -5.71 20.88
N GLY A 635 5.14 -5.29 21.00
CA GLY A 635 6.30 -6.17 21.19
C GLY A 635 6.91 -6.68 19.86
N GLY A 636 6.40 -6.21 18.70
CA GLY A 636 6.89 -6.54 17.38
C GLY A 636 8.22 -5.85 17.04
N HIS A 637 8.87 -6.33 15.98
CA HIS A 637 10.10 -5.76 15.47
C HIS A 637 9.83 -4.57 14.54
N PHE A 638 10.74 -3.58 14.54
CA PHE A 638 10.83 -2.63 13.45
C PHE A 638 11.70 -3.22 12.34
N VAL A 639 11.25 -3.05 11.11
CA VAL A 639 11.90 -3.57 9.90
C VAL A 639 11.99 -2.47 8.84
N GLU A 640 13.03 -2.51 8.00
CA GLU A 640 13.25 -1.52 6.97
C GLU A 640 12.37 -1.74 5.76
N VAL A 641 11.88 -0.63 5.20
CA VAL A 641 11.20 -0.54 3.89
C VAL A 641 11.93 0.49 3.04
N VAL A 642 12.30 0.11 1.82
CA VAL A 642 12.88 1.04 0.84
C VAL A 642 11.82 1.38 -0.21
N GLU A 643 10.98 2.34 0.14
CA GLU A 643 9.85 2.76 -0.67
C GLU A 643 9.48 4.22 -0.38
N SER A 644 9.01 4.94 -1.40
CA SER A 644 8.53 6.32 -1.27
C SER A 644 7.08 6.52 -1.73
N GLN A 645 6.49 5.54 -2.39
CA GLN A 645 5.23 5.70 -3.14
C GLN A 645 5.32 6.91 -4.09
N SER A 646 4.37 7.86 -4.06
CA SER A 646 4.50 9.16 -4.74
C SER A 646 5.07 10.28 -3.83
N MET A 647 5.49 9.94 -2.59
CA MET A 647 6.11 10.92 -1.66
C MET A 647 7.47 11.44 -2.12
N ASN A 648 8.12 10.79 -3.09
CA ASN A 648 9.32 11.36 -3.70
C ASN A 648 9.10 12.81 -4.20
N VAL A 649 7.88 13.16 -4.61
CA VAL A 649 7.50 14.52 -5.00
C VAL A 649 7.40 15.43 -3.78
N SER A 650 6.59 15.07 -2.77
CA SER A 650 6.39 15.89 -1.56
C SER A 650 7.64 15.95 -0.69
N GLN A 651 8.41 14.88 -0.58
CA GLN A 651 9.69 14.84 0.15
C GLN A 651 10.76 15.69 -0.54
N GLY A 652 10.78 15.74 -1.89
CA GLY A 652 11.67 16.65 -2.64
C GLY A 652 11.42 18.12 -2.28
N LYS A 653 10.16 18.52 -2.07
CA LYS A 653 9.78 19.88 -1.68
C LYS A 653 10.32 20.32 -0.30
N CYS A 654 10.79 19.38 0.53
CA CYS A 654 11.38 19.65 1.83
C CYS A 654 12.90 19.81 1.79
N VAL A 655 13.55 19.64 0.64
CA VAL A 655 15.01 19.63 0.51
C VAL A 655 15.50 20.70 -0.46
N LEU A 656 16.50 21.46 -0.06
CA LEU A 656 17.17 22.46 -0.89
C LEU A 656 18.03 21.78 -1.98
N ALA A 657 18.79 22.56 -2.74
CA ALA A 657 19.72 22.04 -3.74
C ALA A 657 20.74 21.08 -3.10
N SER A 658 21.08 20.00 -3.80
CA SER A 658 21.91 18.93 -3.23
C SER A 658 23.14 18.60 -4.07
N PRO A 659 24.21 18.05 -3.45
CA PRO A 659 25.50 17.79 -4.09
C PRO A 659 25.46 16.84 -5.28
N ASP A 660 24.38 16.03 -5.42
CA ASP A 660 24.18 15.19 -6.60
C ASP A 660 23.80 15.96 -7.87
N GLY A 661 23.63 17.31 -7.76
CA GLY A 661 23.27 18.22 -8.86
C GLY A 661 21.77 18.44 -9.03
N ARG A 662 20.94 18.07 -8.04
CA ARG A 662 19.49 18.31 -8.00
C ARG A 662 19.20 19.75 -7.59
N PHE A 663 18.24 20.40 -8.24
CA PHE A 663 17.75 21.72 -7.82
C PHE A 663 16.94 21.63 -6.52
N ALA A 664 16.84 22.75 -5.82
CA ALA A 664 15.97 22.86 -4.66
C ALA A 664 14.52 22.55 -5.05
N TYR A 665 13.84 21.78 -4.18
CA TYR A 665 12.42 21.45 -4.30
C TYR A 665 12.05 20.50 -5.46
N ASP A 666 12.99 20.08 -6.30
CA ASP A 666 12.76 19.02 -7.29
C ASP A 666 12.44 17.68 -6.59
N PRO A 667 11.68 16.78 -7.23
CA PRO A 667 11.48 15.42 -6.69
C PRO A 667 12.80 14.71 -6.37
N VAL A 668 12.78 13.87 -5.33
CA VAL A 668 13.87 12.91 -5.05
C VAL A 668 13.64 11.61 -5.83
N ASN A 669 14.60 10.68 -5.82
CA ASN A 669 14.42 9.39 -6.49
C ASN A 669 13.22 8.61 -5.92
N ASP A 670 12.53 7.86 -6.77
CA ASP A 670 11.44 7.01 -6.36
C ASP A 670 11.96 5.66 -5.83
N ASN A 671 11.49 5.30 -4.65
CA ASN A 671 11.73 3.99 -4.03
C ASN A 671 13.21 3.61 -3.99
N CYS A 672 13.59 2.39 -4.37
CA CYS A 672 15.00 1.99 -4.53
C CYS A 672 15.55 2.23 -5.94
N SER A 673 14.78 2.83 -6.84
CA SER A 673 15.22 3.15 -8.20
C SER A 673 16.31 4.23 -8.20
N PRO A 674 17.16 4.29 -9.22
CA PRO A 674 18.09 5.41 -9.41
C PRO A 674 17.39 6.76 -9.52
N VAL A 675 18.11 7.83 -9.35
CA VAL A 675 17.60 9.19 -9.60
C VAL A 675 17.18 9.31 -11.07
N MET A 676 15.99 9.82 -11.29
CA MET A 676 15.37 9.93 -12.61
C MET A 676 16.32 10.57 -13.63
N GLY A 677 16.54 9.87 -14.75
CA GLY A 677 17.44 10.33 -15.82
C GLY A 677 18.94 10.25 -15.53
N ARG A 678 19.35 9.58 -14.43
CA ARG A 678 20.78 9.41 -14.07
C ARG A 678 21.34 8.03 -14.40
N ASP A 679 20.52 7.04 -14.64
CA ASP A 679 20.83 5.66 -15.02
C ASP A 679 21.02 5.57 -16.55
N VAL A 680 22.16 6.08 -17.00
CA VAL A 680 22.46 6.26 -18.44
C VAL A 680 23.26 5.11 -19.07
N SER A 681 23.66 4.10 -18.28
CA SER A 681 24.46 2.96 -18.75
C SER A 681 23.62 1.76 -19.24
N GLY A 682 22.31 1.99 -19.43
CA GLY A 682 21.37 0.98 -19.92
C GLY A 682 20.74 0.11 -18.84
N PRO A 683 19.72 -0.70 -19.21
CA PRO A 683 18.89 -1.43 -18.24
C PRO A 683 19.66 -2.50 -17.48
N THR A 684 20.65 -3.14 -18.07
CA THR A 684 21.47 -4.18 -17.40
C THR A 684 22.30 -3.57 -16.27
N ALA A 685 22.94 -2.42 -16.51
CA ALA A 685 23.67 -1.71 -15.46
C ALA A 685 22.74 -1.24 -14.34
N CYS A 686 21.55 -0.77 -14.71
CA CYS A 686 20.55 -0.35 -13.73
C CYS A 686 20.10 -1.49 -12.81
N ILE A 687 19.71 -2.66 -13.36
CA ILE A 687 19.29 -3.80 -12.53
C ILE A 687 20.44 -4.36 -11.67
N ASN A 688 21.69 -4.31 -12.14
CA ASN A 688 22.84 -4.71 -11.34
C ASN A 688 23.04 -3.79 -10.13
N SER A 689 23.05 -2.47 -10.33
CA SER A 689 23.14 -1.50 -9.23
C SER A 689 22.03 -1.70 -8.19
N VAL A 690 20.77 -1.86 -8.65
CA VAL A 690 19.64 -2.06 -7.74
C VAL A 690 19.73 -3.40 -7.01
N ALA A 691 20.19 -4.47 -7.65
CA ALA A 691 20.43 -5.75 -6.98
C ALA A 691 21.54 -5.68 -5.93
N HIS A 692 22.57 -4.82 -6.13
CA HIS A 692 23.66 -4.63 -5.18
C HIS A 692 23.28 -3.89 -3.88
N LEU A 693 22.05 -3.39 -3.75
CA LEU A 693 21.57 -2.72 -2.53
C LEU A 693 21.51 -3.62 -1.29
N ASP A 694 21.87 -4.90 -1.40
CA ASP A 694 21.78 -5.85 -0.29
C ASP A 694 20.36 -5.96 0.30
N GLN A 695 19.37 -6.11 -0.59
CA GLN A 695 17.92 -5.99 -0.34
C GLN A 695 17.41 -6.96 0.73
N LYS A 696 18.15 -8.02 1.08
CA LYS A 696 17.81 -8.92 2.19
C LYS A 696 17.69 -8.21 3.55
N ASN A 697 18.29 -7.01 3.70
CA ASN A 697 18.18 -6.22 4.91
C ASN A 697 16.89 -5.39 4.96
N ALA A 698 16.33 -5.01 3.81
CA ALA A 698 15.02 -4.35 3.72
C ALA A 698 13.88 -5.37 3.90
N LYS A 699 13.78 -5.95 5.13
CA LYS A 699 12.92 -7.10 5.43
C LYS A 699 11.42 -6.85 5.25
N ASP A 700 11.02 -5.62 5.03
CA ASP A 700 9.63 -5.27 4.74
C ASP A 700 9.45 -4.63 3.36
N GLY A 701 10.39 -4.89 2.47
CA GLY A 701 10.23 -4.66 1.04
C GLY A 701 11.12 -3.58 0.43
N CYS A 702 11.51 -3.84 -0.81
CA CYS A 702 12.34 -2.96 -1.64
C CYS A 702 11.68 -2.80 -3.00
N LEU A 703 11.06 -1.64 -3.25
CA LEU A 703 10.28 -1.40 -4.45
C LEU A 703 11.15 -0.88 -5.59
N TYR A 704 11.21 -1.62 -6.71
CA TYR A 704 11.96 -1.22 -7.90
C TYR A 704 11.05 -0.96 -9.10
N ASN A 705 11.17 0.25 -9.68
CA ASN A 705 10.53 0.68 -10.90
C ASN A 705 11.52 0.69 -12.07
N ILE A 706 11.13 0.14 -13.24
CA ILE A 706 11.86 0.30 -14.49
C ILE A 706 10.88 0.59 -15.63
N ARG A 707 11.30 1.41 -16.60
CA ARG A 707 10.47 1.79 -17.75
C ARG A 707 11.19 1.47 -19.06
N PHE A 708 10.44 0.92 -20.01
CA PHE A 708 10.91 0.65 -21.37
C PHE A 708 10.09 1.40 -22.42
N ASP A 709 10.77 1.85 -23.46
CA ASP A 709 10.11 2.30 -24.69
C ASP A 709 9.43 1.09 -25.38
N PRO A 710 8.14 1.17 -25.74
CA PRO A 710 7.44 0.07 -26.42
C PRO A 710 8.14 -0.45 -27.67
N ARG A 711 8.87 0.42 -28.38
CA ARG A 711 9.58 0.04 -29.62
C ARG A 711 10.77 -0.87 -29.37
N SER A 712 11.38 -0.76 -28.20
CA SER A 712 12.59 -1.52 -27.83
C SER A 712 12.32 -2.98 -27.44
N ILE A 713 11.07 -3.31 -27.09
CA ILE A 713 10.70 -4.64 -26.56
C ILE A 713 9.60 -5.32 -27.38
N GLN A 714 9.52 -5.06 -28.69
CA GLN A 714 8.50 -5.66 -29.54
C GLN A 714 8.79 -7.11 -29.92
N GLY A 715 7.72 -7.87 -30.17
CA GLY A 715 7.76 -9.23 -30.67
C GLY A 715 8.39 -10.24 -29.70
N GLU A 716 8.74 -11.41 -30.21
CA GLU A 716 9.28 -12.50 -29.40
C GLU A 716 10.65 -12.16 -28.80
N LYS A 717 11.51 -11.45 -29.54
CA LYS A 717 12.81 -10.99 -29.04
C LYS A 717 12.64 -10.04 -27.85
N GLY A 718 11.71 -9.08 -27.92
CA GLY A 718 11.41 -8.17 -26.81
C GLY A 718 10.87 -8.92 -25.59
N LEU A 719 10.03 -9.91 -25.78
CA LEU A 719 9.54 -10.77 -24.70
C LEU A 719 10.67 -11.54 -24.00
N GLN A 720 11.61 -12.09 -24.79
CA GLN A 720 12.80 -12.77 -24.27
C GLN A 720 13.69 -11.80 -23.47
N VAL A 721 13.86 -10.56 -23.93
CA VAL A 721 14.61 -9.52 -23.21
C VAL A 721 13.96 -9.22 -21.86
N LEU A 722 12.65 -8.97 -21.81
CA LEU A 722 11.93 -8.75 -20.54
C LEU A 722 12.10 -9.93 -19.59
N GLY A 723 11.94 -11.17 -20.08
CA GLY A 723 12.13 -12.37 -19.28
C GLY A 723 13.57 -12.50 -18.75
N SER A 724 14.56 -12.17 -19.57
CA SER A 724 15.97 -12.20 -19.16
C SER A 724 16.29 -11.15 -18.09
N ILE A 725 15.73 -9.94 -18.21
CA ILE A 725 15.88 -8.86 -17.22
C ILE A 725 15.33 -9.32 -15.86
N VAL A 726 14.09 -9.81 -15.82
CA VAL A 726 13.48 -10.29 -14.58
C VAL A 726 14.29 -11.44 -13.96
N LYS A 727 14.66 -12.45 -14.76
CA LYS A 727 15.41 -13.61 -14.28
C LYS A 727 16.81 -13.25 -13.81
N THR A 728 17.51 -12.34 -14.51
CA THR A 728 18.86 -11.88 -14.12
C THR A 728 18.81 -11.07 -12.83
N TYR A 729 17.85 -10.13 -12.73
CA TYR A 729 17.67 -9.36 -11.52
C TYR A 729 17.42 -10.25 -10.28
N PHE A 730 16.58 -11.25 -10.41
CA PHE A 730 16.30 -12.21 -9.35
C PHE A 730 17.45 -13.16 -9.05
N ALA A 731 18.21 -13.57 -10.07
CA ALA A 731 19.44 -14.34 -9.87
C ALA A 731 20.51 -13.56 -9.08
N ASN A 732 20.52 -12.22 -9.20
CA ASN A 732 21.36 -11.30 -8.44
C ASN A 732 20.71 -10.88 -7.09
N MET A 733 19.69 -11.61 -6.60
CA MET A 733 19.02 -11.39 -5.34
C MET A 733 18.26 -10.05 -5.26
N GLY A 734 17.73 -9.54 -6.37
CA GLY A 734 16.69 -8.53 -6.35
C GLY A 734 15.38 -9.09 -5.79
N GLU A 735 14.60 -8.26 -5.11
CA GLU A 735 13.38 -8.68 -4.43
C GLU A 735 12.13 -8.56 -5.31
N HIS A 736 11.90 -7.36 -5.82
CA HIS A 736 10.69 -6.98 -6.53
C HIS A 736 11.03 -6.13 -7.75
N ILE A 737 10.31 -6.35 -8.84
CA ILE A 737 10.41 -5.53 -10.05
C ILE A 737 9.02 -5.28 -10.64
N GLN A 738 8.74 -4.02 -10.94
CA GLN A 738 7.57 -3.60 -11.71
C GLN A 738 7.99 -2.79 -12.93
N ILE A 739 7.33 -3.08 -14.05
CA ILE A 739 7.76 -2.61 -15.37
C ILE A 739 6.65 -1.80 -16.03
N ASN A 740 6.95 -0.56 -16.42
CA ASN A 740 6.11 0.24 -17.29
C ASN A 740 6.61 0.15 -18.73
N VAL A 741 5.70 -0.06 -19.68
CA VAL A 741 5.97 -0.06 -21.11
C VAL A 741 5.13 1.04 -21.73
N VAL A 742 5.67 2.26 -21.76
CA VAL A 742 5.00 3.44 -22.26
C VAL A 742 6.04 4.49 -22.68
N ASP A 743 5.81 5.17 -23.80
CA ASP A 743 6.68 6.23 -24.31
C ASP A 743 6.26 7.64 -23.81
N ASP A 744 7.21 8.56 -23.86
CA ASP A 744 6.99 9.96 -23.45
C ASP A 744 5.92 10.65 -24.30
N ALA A 745 5.83 10.32 -25.58
CA ALA A 745 4.87 10.94 -26.48
C ALA A 745 3.43 10.61 -26.07
N THR A 746 3.17 9.36 -25.69
CA THR A 746 1.87 8.90 -25.17
C THR A 746 1.52 9.62 -23.86
N LEU A 747 2.45 9.68 -22.90
CA LEU A 747 2.23 10.36 -21.62
C LEU A 747 1.98 11.87 -21.81
N ARG A 748 2.77 12.53 -22.65
CA ARG A 748 2.57 13.94 -22.99
C ARG A 748 1.26 14.21 -23.75
N ALA A 749 0.83 13.28 -24.61
CA ALA A 749 -0.46 13.37 -25.28
C ALA A 749 -1.63 13.20 -24.29
N ALA A 750 -1.48 12.32 -23.31
CA ALA A 750 -2.46 12.11 -22.25
C ALA A 750 -2.62 13.36 -21.34
N GLN A 751 -1.53 14.06 -21.04
CA GLN A 751 -1.59 15.35 -20.32
C GLN A 751 -2.38 16.41 -21.09
N LYS A 752 -2.18 16.47 -22.41
CA LYS A 752 -2.82 17.50 -23.26
C LYS A 752 -4.28 17.19 -23.53
N ASN A 753 -4.65 15.93 -23.67
CA ASN A 753 -5.97 15.47 -24.06
C ASN A 753 -6.47 14.34 -23.15
N PRO A 754 -6.69 14.58 -21.85
CA PRO A 754 -6.97 13.54 -20.87
C PRO A 754 -8.20 12.69 -21.22
N GLU A 755 -9.21 13.27 -21.85
CA GLU A 755 -10.44 12.58 -22.26
C GLU A 755 -10.18 11.39 -23.21
N ASN A 756 -9.15 11.47 -24.04
CA ASN A 756 -8.80 10.40 -24.98
C ASN A 756 -7.97 9.27 -24.32
N TYR A 757 -7.51 9.46 -23.09
CA TYR A 757 -6.60 8.55 -22.39
C TYR A 757 -7.13 8.12 -21.02
N ARG A 758 -8.45 8.16 -20.79
CA ARG A 758 -9.08 7.79 -19.50
C ARG A 758 -8.76 6.38 -19.02
N ASN A 759 -8.40 5.48 -19.93
CA ASN A 759 -8.04 4.09 -19.62
C ASN A 759 -6.53 3.84 -19.60
N LEU A 760 -5.69 4.87 -19.73
CA LEU A 760 -4.24 4.69 -19.67
C LEU A 760 -3.80 4.42 -18.24
N LEU A 761 -3.54 3.15 -17.94
CA LEU A 761 -2.99 2.72 -16.66
C LEU A 761 -1.48 2.84 -16.65
N VAL A 762 -0.94 3.33 -15.55
CA VAL A 762 0.50 3.36 -15.27
C VAL A 762 0.78 2.78 -13.89
N ARG A 763 1.92 2.12 -13.76
CA ARG A 763 2.42 1.67 -12.47
C ARG A 763 3.17 2.81 -11.79
N VAL A 764 2.68 3.26 -10.64
CA VAL A 764 3.27 4.38 -9.90
C VAL A 764 4.30 3.84 -8.90
N ALA A 765 3.83 3.20 -7.84
CA ALA A 765 4.67 2.60 -6.81
C ALA A 765 3.87 1.54 -6.05
N GLY A 766 4.05 0.26 -6.38
CA GLY A 766 3.28 -0.85 -5.80
C GLY A 766 1.78 -0.84 -6.14
N TYR A 767 1.30 0.14 -6.91
CA TYR A 767 -0.10 0.28 -7.33
C TYR A 767 -0.22 0.81 -8.75
N LEU A 768 -1.40 0.63 -9.33
CA LEU A 768 -1.79 1.15 -10.64
C LEU A 768 -2.69 2.37 -10.45
N ALA A 769 -2.53 3.37 -11.30
CA ALA A 769 -3.45 4.50 -11.40
C ALA A 769 -3.75 4.82 -12.85
N TYR A 770 -4.91 5.42 -13.12
CA TYR A 770 -5.14 6.05 -14.41
C TYR A 770 -4.28 7.31 -14.49
N PHE A 771 -3.40 7.39 -15.49
CA PHE A 771 -2.44 8.49 -15.62
C PHE A 771 -3.10 9.86 -15.56
N VAL A 772 -4.28 9.99 -16.15
CA VAL A 772 -5.03 11.25 -16.20
C VAL A 772 -5.69 11.64 -14.87
N GLU A 773 -5.78 10.71 -13.89
CA GLU A 773 -6.28 10.98 -12.53
C GLU A 773 -5.15 11.45 -11.59
N LEU A 774 -3.88 11.30 -11.98
CA LEU A 774 -2.73 11.78 -11.22
C LEU A 774 -2.59 13.30 -11.32
N ASP A 775 -2.10 13.93 -10.26
CA ASP A 775 -1.74 15.34 -10.34
C ASP A 775 -0.52 15.57 -11.25
N SER A 776 -0.37 16.81 -11.74
CA SER A 776 0.66 17.15 -12.72
C SER A 776 2.08 16.93 -12.25
N ASP A 777 2.39 17.08 -10.94
CA ASP A 777 3.73 16.90 -10.40
C ASP A 777 4.12 15.41 -10.41
N VAL A 778 3.17 14.52 -10.06
CA VAL A 778 3.36 13.06 -10.13
C VAL A 778 3.44 12.60 -11.60
N GLN A 779 2.63 13.16 -12.50
CA GLN A 779 2.73 12.89 -13.94
C GLN A 779 4.12 13.26 -14.48
N GLU A 780 4.64 14.44 -14.12
CA GLU A 780 6.00 14.87 -14.52
C GLU A 780 7.08 13.95 -13.97
N ALA A 781 6.96 13.52 -12.71
CA ALA A 781 7.90 12.58 -12.11
C ALA A 781 7.90 11.22 -12.83
N LEU A 782 6.73 10.73 -13.26
CA LEU A 782 6.62 9.51 -14.06
C LEU A 782 7.25 9.65 -15.46
N ILE A 783 7.06 10.80 -16.10
CA ILE A 783 7.66 11.10 -17.41
C ILE A 783 9.17 11.23 -17.29
N ALA A 784 9.66 11.77 -16.18
CA ALA A 784 11.10 11.95 -15.95
C ALA A 784 11.85 10.64 -15.68
N ARG A 785 11.17 9.50 -15.38
CA ARG A 785 11.82 8.20 -15.26
C ARG A 785 12.54 7.83 -16.55
N THR A 786 13.74 7.28 -16.43
CA THR A 786 14.53 6.84 -17.60
C THR A 786 13.74 5.86 -18.45
N SER A 787 13.65 6.12 -19.73
CA SER A 787 13.07 5.21 -20.73
C SER A 787 14.19 4.37 -21.34
N HIS A 788 14.27 3.13 -20.91
CA HIS A 788 15.34 2.24 -21.38
C HIS A 788 15.08 1.70 -22.78
N HIS A 789 16.16 1.63 -23.54
CA HIS A 789 16.23 0.96 -24.83
C HIS A 789 17.23 -0.19 -24.68
N PRO A 790 16.81 -1.45 -24.64
CA PRO A 790 17.75 -2.55 -24.70
C PRO A 790 18.45 -2.52 -26.06
N ASP A 791 19.77 -2.41 -26.06
CA ASP A 791 20.64 -2.41 -27.26
C ASP A 791 20.63 -3.77 -27.96
#